data_b204eb0caa8c5d049d0b967b04d9703a
#
_entry.id   b204eb0caa8c5d049d0b967b04d9703a
#
_cell.length_a   1.000
_cell.length_b   1.000
_cell.length_c   1.000
_cell.angle_alpha   90.00
_cell.angle_beta   90.00
_cell.angle_gamma   90.00
#
_symmetry.space_group_name_H-M   'P 1'
#
loop_
_entity.id
_entity.type
_entity.pdbx_description
1 polymer ?
#
loop_
_entity_poly.entity_id
_entity_poly.type
_entity_poly.pdbx_seq_one_letter_code
_entity_poly.pdbx_strand_id
1 'polypeptide(L)'
;MSEYPALGAFAAKLGFALDGFQRTACERLEDGRSVLVAAPTGSGKTTVAEFAVFLARRERDARIFYTAPIKALSNQKFRELCAEYGEDEVGLLTGDVNLRGDAPIVVMTTEVLRNMIYAESHALDDLAFVVLDEVHYLGDRWRGAVWEEIILHLPGSVRLVSLSATVSNAEEFGDWMHAVRGDTDVVLSEHRPVPLYQHVLTPKELLPLYVDADGELVERGRLNPELSALARGSRDRDSEGGRGGRGSRSARDHGYERYRSQRDRSRGRAPVRRTKRIKRSDIARALEETGLLPGIVFIFSRNGCDQAVQQCLYEGIRLTTREERDEIRRVIHDAISGLDEEDLRVLGVSSWIAGLERGVAAHHAGLLPQFKTVVEQLFQRRLVKLVFATETLALGINMPARSVTIERLDKYNGEQRVQLTSGEYTQLTGRAGRRGIDHEGHAIVVWGDNMELESVAHLAAARSFPVRSIFKPTPNMAVNLLQRMPRSLARDTLELSFAQFQADRDVVEQARELRAEQESLAGYDRAARRAKGADRKRWEDRARKLRKQIERGRRRVEARSGSIARTFDRVVSALGELNYLHGDEVTPWGRLLARVYGERDLLIAECLRHDAWRGIDAPGLAALCCALSYEPRRDSEPEGRWPGGSFRQAFERTLDLWESLDEIGERHRLGGVEMPHAGLASAMQGWAHGWTLTRTLEEAEIGAGDFVRWAKQTIDLLDQIAQACEHAEVDEDRLAKLGALAREAKRGVRRGIVETSSAA
;
A
#
# COMPACT_ATOMS: atom_id res chain seq x y z
N MET A 1 19.23 40.76 11.32
CA MET A 1 19.61 39.41 10.83
C MET A 1 18.39 38.53 11.06
N SER A 2 18.00 37.68 10.10
CA SER A 2 16.87 36.76 10.29
C SER A 2 17.18 35.82 11.47
N GLU A 3 16.21 35.56 12.31
CA GLU A 3 16.30 34.59 13.41
C GLU A 3 16.65 33.20 12.87
N TYR A 4 16.23 32.90 11.62
CA TYR A 4 16.46 31.67 10.88
C TYR A 4 17.23 31.93 9.58
N PRO A 5 18.58 31.97 9.63
CA PRO A 5 19.39 32.30 8.47
C PRO A 5 19.43 31.23 7.39
N ALA A 6 19.31 29.92 7.75
CA ALA A 6 19.27 28.85 6.76
C ALA A 6 17.93 28.86 6.00
N LEU A 7 16.82 29.05 6.72
CA LEU A 7 15.49 29.19 6.10
C LEU A 7 15.43 30.42 5.18
N GLY A 8 16.04 31.56 5.60
CA GLY A 8 16.12 32.74 4.77
C GLY A 8 16.88 32.50 3.45
N ALA A 9 18.01 31.78 3.52
CA ALA A 9 18.80 31.41 2.37
C ALA A 9 18.09 30.40 1.45
N PHE A 10 17.36 29.45 2.04
CA PHE A 10 16.55 28.47 1.28
C PHE A 10 15.38 29.17 0.58
N ALA A 11 14.61 29.99 1.32
CA ALA A 11 13.47 30.72 0.75
C ALA A 11 13.86 31.64 -0.42
N ALA A 12 15.06 32.20 -0.39
CA ALA A 12 15.59 33.03 -1.50
C ALA A 12 15.86 32.22 -2.80
N LYS A 13 16.01 30.89 -2.71
CA LYS A 13 16.18 29.99 -3.87
C LYS A 13 14.84 29.56 -4.46
N LEU A 14 13.75 29.64 -3.68
CA LEU A 14 12.44 29.23 -4.13
C LEU A 14 11.83 30.30 -5.04
N GLY A 15 11.15 29.89 -6.10
CA GLY A 15 10.39 30.77 -6.97
C GLY A 15 9.01 31.18 -6.39
N PHE A 16 8.70 30.84 -5.14
CA PHE A 16 7.42 31.06 -4.48
C PHE A 16 7.59 31.31 -2.98
N ALA A 17 6.58 31.91 -2.35
CA ALA A 17 6.56 32.10 -0.91
C ALA A 17 6.15 30.81 -0.18
N LEU A 18 6.80 30.53 0.96
CA LEU A 18 6.44 29.40 1.83
C LEU A 18 5.08 29.65 2.50
N ASP A 19 4.24 28.60 2.53
CA ASP A 19 3.03 28.60 3.34
C ASP A 19 3.36 28.59 4.83
N GLY A 20 2.40 29.02 5.68
CA GLY A 20 2.61 29.10 7.12
C GLY A 20 3.11 27.78 7.74
N PHE A 21 2.51 26.65 7.37
CA PHE A 21 2.92 25.33 7.90
C PHE A 21 4.32 24.93 7.42
N GLN A 22 4.68 25.25 6.17
CA GLN A 22 6.01 24.97 5.63
C GLN A 22 7.07 25.78 6.39
N ARG A 23 6.80 27.09 6.58
CA ARG A 23 7.68 27.99 7.34
C ARG A 23 7.88 27.46 8.76
N THR A 24 6.79 27.19 9.48
CA THR A 24 6.86 26.67 10.87
C THR A 24 7.66 25.38 10.95
N ALA A 25 7.41 24.40 10.04
CA ALA A 25 8.15 23.15 10.02
C ALA A 25 9.65 23.35 9.76
N CYS A 26 10.00 24.25 8.82
CA CYS A 26 11.39 24.59 8.53
C CYS A 26 12.08 25.30 9.70
N GLU A 27 11.40 26.22 10.41
CA GLU A 27 11.90 26.86 11.62
C GLU A 27 12.24 25.84 12.69
N ARG A 28 11.34 24.85 12.92
CA ARG A 28 11.59 23.77 13.90
C ARG A 28 12.77 22.89 13.50
N LEU A 29 12.94 22.61 12.21
CA LEU A 29 14.10 21.85 11.73
C LEU A 29 15.40 22.61 11.91
N GLU A 30 15.42 23.95 11.67
CA GLU A 30 16.58 24.79 11.91
C GLU A 30 16.91 24.93 13.41
N ASP A 31 15.90 24.82 14.29
CA ASP A 31 16.05 24.72 15.75
C ASP A 31 16.62 23.33 16.19
N GLY A 32 16.88 22.41 15.28
CA GLY A 32 17.42 21.08 15.53
C GLY A 32 16.37 20.04 15.98
N ARG A 33 15.08 20.32 15.81
CA ARG A 33 13.98 19.46 16.23
C ARG A 33 13.53 18.54 15.08
N SER A 34 12.96 17.39 15.43
CA SER A 34 12.23 16.53 14.50
C SER A 34 10.84 17.11 14.23
N VAL A 35 10.28 16.85 13.06
CA VAL A 35 8.94 17.34 12.69
C VAL A 35 8.05 16.23 12.13
N LEU A 36 6.77 16.26 12.52
CA LEU A 36 5.69 15.54 11.84
C LEU A 36 4.81 16.58 11.11
N VAL A 37 4.82 16.56 9.79
CA VAL A 37 4.01 17.46 8.96
C VAL A 37 2.83 16.69 8.41
N ALA A 38 1.63 16.98 8.88
CA ALA A 38 0.38 16.42 8.38
C ALA A 38 -0.42 17.48 7.62
N ALA A 39 -0.50 17.33 6.31
CA ALA A 39 -1.15 18.28 5.43
C ALA A 39 -1.75 17.59 4.19
N PRO A 40 -2.74 18.19 3.50
CA PRO A 40 -3.38 17.59 2.33
C PRO A 40 -2.39 17.22 1.23
N THR A 41 -2.72 16.21 0.43
CA THR A 41 -1.95 15.87 -0.77
C THR A 41 -1.95 17.08 -1.73
N GLY A 42 -0.80 17.40 -2.32
CA GLY A 42 -0.64 18.56 -3.18
C GLY A 42 -0.43 19.91 -2.46
N SER A 43 -0.36 19.94 -1.11
CA SER A 43 -0.07 21.16 -0.34
C SER A 43 1.40 21.60 -0.39
N GLY A 44 2.31 20.78 -0.94
CA GLY A 44 3.73 21.09 -1.01
C GLY A 44 4.52 20.68 0.24
N LYS A 45 4.15 19.62 0.94
CA LYS A 45 4.90 19.04 2.07
C LYS A 45 6.36 18.74 1.74
N THR A 46 6.62 18.32 0.51
CA THR A 46 7.96 17.97 -0.01
C THR A 46 8.98 19.10 0.19
N THR A 47 8.54 20.37 0.16
CA THR A 47 9.41 21.53 0.40
C THR A 47 10.09 21.49 1.77
N VAL A 48 9.42 20.90 2.79
CA VAL A 48 10.02 20.73 4.13
C VAL A 48 11.13 19.67 4.10
N ALA A 49 10.95 18.59 3.33
CA ALA A 49 12.01 17.59 3.12
C ALA A 49 13.18 18.17 2.29
N GLU A 50 12.91 18.99 1.28
CA GLU A 50 13.91 19.70 0.50
C GLU A 50 14.73 20.66 1.38
N PHE A 51 14.07 21.32 2.33
CA PHE A 51 14.78 22.13 3.34
C PHE A 51 15.68 21.29 4.24
N ALA A 52 15.27 20.09 4.65
CA ALA A 52 16.13 19.18 5.41
C ALA A 52 17.36 18.74 4.60
N VAL A 53 17.19 18.45 3.29
CA VAL A 53 18.33 18.20 2.39
C VAL A 53 19.25 19.42 2.33
N PHE A 54 18.68 20.61 2.20
CA PHE A 54 19.44 21.84 2.18
C PHE A 54 20.22 22.06 3.49
N LEU A 55 19.63 21.77 4.67
CA LEU A 55 20.31 21.85 5.96
C LEU A 55 21.46 20.84 6.04
N ALA A 56 21.22 19.57 5.69
CA ALA A 56 22.25 18.53 5.71
C ALA A 56 23.46 18.91 4.84
N ARG A 57 23.22 19.53 3.66
CA ARG A 57 24.29 19.98 2.77
C ARG A 57 25.09 21.20 3.27
N ARG A 58 24.61 21.89 4.30
CA ARG A 58 25.33 22.99 4.97
C ARG A 58 26.16 22.51 6.15
N GLU A 59 25.79 21.40 6.76
CA GLU A 59 26.55 20.74 7.83
C GLU A 59 27.70 19.94 7.19
N ARG A 60 28.92 20.09 7.66
CA ARG A 60 30.04 19.28 7.18
C ARG A 60 29.85 17.83 7.56
N ASP A 61 30.07 16.95 6.60
CA ASP A 61 30.00 15.49 6.78
C ASP A 61 28.62 14.93 7.18
N ALA A 62 27.55 15.73 7.14
CA ALA A 62 26.21 15.30 7.44
C ALA A 62 25.57 14.55 6.25
N ARG A 63 25.03 13.37 6.52
CA ARG A 63 24.27 12.58 5.55
C ARG A 63 22.78 12.70 5.80
N ILE A 64 22.01 12.57 4.72
CA ILE A 64 20.55 12.52 4.76
C ILE A 64 20.02 11.33 3.98
N PHE A 65 19.11 10.58 4.59
CA PHE A 65 18.38 9.52 3.91
C PHE A 65 16.94 9.95 3.64
N TYR A 66 16.53 9.86 2.38
CA TYR A 66 15.16 10.12 1.95
C TYR A 66 14.47 8.78 1.71
N THR A 67 13.52 8.39 2.56
CA THR A 67 12.80 7.13 2.40
C THR A 67 11.42 7.33 1.81
N ALA A 68 11.02 6.41 0.94
CA ALA A 68 9.70 6.39 0.32
C ALA A 68 9.09 4.97 0.38
N PRO A 69 7.74 4.85 0.44
CA PRO A 69 7.07 3.57 0.59
C PRO A 69 7.18 2.63 -0.62
N ILE A 70 7.49 3.16 -1.79
CA ILE A 70 7.54 2.39 -3.03
C ILE A 70 8.70 2.81 -3.93
N LYS A 71 9.27 1.86 -4.69
CA LYS A 71 10.39 2.08 -5.61
C LYS A 71 10.15 3.20 -6.63
N ALA A 72 8.94 3.30 -7.19
CA ALA A 72 8.62 4.32 -8.17
C ALA A 72 8.81 5.74 -7.61
N LEU A 73 8.40 5.95 -6.34
CA LEU A 73 8.57 7.22 -5.67
C LEU A 73 10.05 7.51 -5.35
N SER A 74 10.80 6.48 -4.92
CA SER A 74 12.25 6.60 -4.71
C SER A 74 12.97 6.97 -6.01
N ASN A 75 12.66 6.32 -7.13
CA ASN A 75 13.25 6.62 -8.43
C ASN A 75 12.91 8.05 -8.91
N GLN A 76 11.67 8.50 -8.68
CA GLN A 76 11.27 9.86 -9.02
C GLN A 76 12.06 10.88 -8.19
N LYS A 77 12.11 10.71 -6.87
CA LYS A 77 12.81 11.61 -5.97
C LYS A 77 14.32 11.63 -6.23
N PHE A 78 14.89 10.46 -6.53
CA PHE A 78 16.30 10.37 -6.97
C PHE A 78 16.58 11.25 -8.18
N ARG A 79 15.77 11.17 -9.25
CA ARG A 79 15.94 12.01 -10.44
C ARG A 79 15.78 13.50 -10.14
N GLU A 80 14.82 13.88 -9.31
CA GLU A 80 14.60 15.26 -8.88
C GLU A 80 15.83 15.80 -8.13
N LEU A 81 16.37 15.04 -7.17
CA LEU A 81 17.53 15.42 -6.39
C LEU A 81 18.83 15.43 -7.22
N CYS A 82 19.00 14.47 -8.15
CA CYS A 82 20.12 14.51 -9.10
C CYS A 82 20.11 15.76 -9.98
N ALA A 83 18.93 16.20 -10.43
CA ALA A 83 18.78 17.42 -11.23
C ALA A 83 19.15 18.68 -10.44
N GLU A 84 18.93 18.69 -9.12
CA GLU A 84 19.20 19.84 -8.26
C GLU A 84 20.63 19.85 -7.70
N TYR A 85 21.14 18.70 -7.25
CA TYR A 85 22.43 18.59 -6.53
C TYR A 85 23.55 17.97 -7.36
N GLY A 86 23.24 17.36 -8.50
CA GLY A 86 24.19 16.61 -9.32
C GLY A 86 24.16 15.09 -9.04
N GLU A 87 24.54 14.31 -10.05
CA GLU A 87 24.50 12.84 -9.97
C GLU A 87 25.47 12.25 -8.93
N ASP A 88 26.64 12.87 -8.73
CA ASP A 88 27.66 12.40 -7.81
C ASP A 88 27.27 12.59 -6.33
N GLU A 89 26.35 13.52 -6.05
CA GLU A 89 25.91 13.84 -4.69
C GLU A 89 24.73 13.00 -4.22
N VAL A 90 24.08 12.24 -5.13
CA VAL A 90 22.85 11.50 -4.84
C VAL A 90 23.01 10.03 -5.13
N GLY A 91 22.65 9.20 -4.15
CA GLY A 91 22.59 7.75 -4.25
C GLY A 91 21.16 7.23 -4.30
N LEU A 92 20.98 5.99 -4.79
CA LEU A 92 19.71 5.27 -4.82
C LEU A 92 19.91 3.85 -4.29
N LEU A 93 19.18 3.49 -3.23
CA LEU A 93 19.17 2.14 -2.66
C LEU A 93 17.74 1.59 -2.66
N THR A 94 17.53 0.53 -3.44
CA THR A 94 16.28 -0.25 -3.43
C THR A 94 16.63 -1.74 -3.38
N GLY A 95 15.67 -2.64 -3.21
CA GLY A 95 15.97 -4.07 -3.13
C GLY A 95 16.74 -4.63 -4.34
N ASP A 96 16.62 -4.01 -5.52
CA ASP A 96 17.27 -4.45 -6.78
C ASP A 96 18.32 -3.48 -7.33
N VAL A 97 18.48 -2.29 -6.74
CA VAL A 97 19.38 -1.23 -7.21
C VAL A 97 20.24 -0.70 -6.06
N ASN A 98 21.53 -0.66 -6.27
CA ASN A 98 22.49 -0.01 -5.39
C ASN A 98 23.38 0.91 -6.23
N LEU A 99 23.08 2.21 -6.20
CA LEU A 99 23.82 3.26 -6.87
C LEU A 99 24.33 4.26 -5.83
N ARG A 100 25.66 4.40 -5.74
CA ARG A 100 26.30 5.40 -4.87
C ARG A 100 25.74 5.44 -3.44
N GLY A 101 25.66 4.25 -2.79
CA GLY A 101 25.13 4.13 -1.43
C GLY A 101 25.89 4.96 -0.38
N ASP A 102 27.11 5.43 -0.70
CA ASP A 102 27.94 6.28 0.16
C ASP A 102 27.76 7.78 -0.12
N ALA A 103 26.86 8.16 -1.04
CA ALA A 103 26.59 9.56 -1.35
C ALA A 103 26.04 10.31 -0.10
N PRO A 104 26.24 11.65 -0.04
CA PRO A 104 25.71 12.45 1.06
C PRO A 104 24.20 12.47 1.13
N ILE A 105 23.51 12.38 -0.01
CA ILE A 105 22.06 12.27 -0.11
C ILE A 105 21.74 10.88 -0.65
N VAL A 106 21.04 10.05 0.10
CA VAL A 106 20.65 8.72 -0.38
C VAL A 106 19.13 8.58 -0.36
N VAL A 107 18.57 8.31 -1.53
CA VAL A 107 17.16 7.97 -1.66
C VAL A 107 17.01 6.46 -1.57
N MET A 108 16.03 5.98 -0.77
CA MET A 108 15.86 4.54 -0.56
C MET A 108 14.41 4.17 -0.29
N THR A 109 14.10 2.87 -0.38
CA THR A 109 12.85 2.37 0.18
C THR A 109 12.95 2.21 1.69
N THR A 110 11.82 2.31 2.37
CA THR A 110 11.76 2.26 3.84
C THR A 110 12.32 0.94 4.40
N GLU A 111 12.08 -0.16 3.69
CA GLU A 111 12.59 -1.48 4.07
C GLU A 111 14.13 -1.55 4.05
N VAL A 112 14.76 -0.86 3.10
CA VAL A 112 16.24 -0.81 3.03
C VAL A 112 16.81 -0.12 4.27
N LEU A 113 16.23 1.01 4.69
CA LEU A 113 16.67 1.68 5.91
C LEU A 113 16.52 0.79 7.15
N ARG A 114 15.38 0.11 7.31
CA ARG A 114 15.20 -0.85 8.41
C ARG A 114 16.29 -1.91 8.41
N ASN A 115 16.59 -2.50 7.24
CA ASN A 115 17.62 -3.54 7.12
C ASN A 115 19.01 -3.01 7.47
N MET A 116 19.33 -1.75 7.06
CA MET A 116 20.59 -1.08 7.44
C MET A 116 20.69 -0.86 8.95
N ILE A 117 19.59 -0.48 9.59
CA ILE A 117 19.53 -0.34 11.05
C ILE A 117 19.82 -1.69 11.72
N TYR A 118 19.18 -2.77 11.28
CA TYR A 118 19.43 -4.11 11.84
C TYR A 118 20.82 -4.67 11.51
N ALA A 119 21.41 -4.27 10.40
CA ALA A 119 22.78 -4.65 10.05
C ALA A 119 23.86 -3.77 10.71
N GLU A 120 23.49 -2.77 11.51
CA GLU A 120 24.44 -1.79 12.09
C GLU A 120 25.37 -1.20 11.04
N SER A 121 24.80 -0.82 9.90
CA SER A 121 25.57 -0.30 8.79
C SER A 121 26.33 0.97 9.18
N HIS A 122 27.63 1.01 8.91
CA HIS A 122 28.47 2.21 9.07
C HIS A 122 27.94 3.42 8.30
N ALA A 123 27.07 3.21 7.31
CA ALA A 123 26.41 4.30 6.62
C ALA A 123 25.47 5.14 7.52
N LEU A 124 25.18 4.66 8.74
CA LEU A 124 24.38 5.38 9.74
C LEU A 124 25.22 6.27 10.67
N ASP A 125 26.55 6.16 10.66
CA ASP A 125 27.44 6.83 11.61
C ASP A 125 27.36 8.38 11.45
N ASP A 126 27.31 8.89 10.23
CA ASP A 126 27.24 10.32 9.89
C ASP A 126 25.83 10.77 9.53
N LEU A 127 24.81 9.97 9.86
CA LEU A 127 23.42 10.25 9.52
C LEU A 127 22.84 11.35 10.42
N ALA A 128 22.52 12.51 9.82
CA ALA A 128 21.95 13.64 10.54
C ALA A 128 20.42 13.73 10.40
N PHE A 129 19.90 13.35 9.22
CA PHE A 129 18.46 13.46 8.93
C PHE A 129 17.93 12.20 8.26
N VAL A 130 16.70 11.87 8.58
CA VAL A 130 15.89 10.89 7.84
C VAL A 130 14.55 11.52 7.48
N VAL A 131 14.24 11.53 6.19
CA VAL A 131 12.91 11.85 5.68
C VAL A 131 12.11 10.56 5.61
N LEU A 132 11.00 10.52 6.34
CA LEU A 132 9.99 9.46 6.26
C LEU A 132 8.81 9.99 5.43
N ASP A 133 8.87 9.78 4.12
CA ASP A 133 7.77 10.23 3.26
C ASP A 133 6.58 9.29 3.35
N GLU A 134 5.38 9.87 3.27
CA GLU A 134 4.10 9.17 3.38
C GLU A 134 4.00 8.30 4.66
N VAL A 135 4.43 8.83 5.83
CA VAL A 135 4.50 8.06 7.09
C VAL A 135 3.16 7.47 7.54
N HIS A 136 2.02 7.95 7.02
CA HIS A 136 0.71 7.38 7.27
C HIS A 136 0.53 5.94 6.74
N TYR A 137 1.46 5.46 5.88
CA TYR A 137 1.57 4.05 5.49
C TYR A 137 1.93 3.12 6.66
N LEU A 138 2.27 3.65 7.82
CA LEU A 138 2.35 2.89 9.07
C LEU A 138 1.06 2.07 9.33
N GLY A 139 -0.10 2.53 8.87
CA GLY A 139 -1.36 1.79 8.88
C GLY A 139 -1.54 0.77 7.74
N ASP A 140 -0.59 0.61 6.83
CA ASP A 140 -0.68 -0.35 5.73
C ASP A 140 -0.51 -1.79 6.23
N ARG A 141 -1.43 -2.69 5.83
CA ARG A 141 -1.52 -4.07 6.32
C ARG A 141 -0.21 -4.87 6.12
N TRP A 142 0.53 -4.59 5.07
CA TRP A 142 1.67 -5.39 4.66
C TRP A 142 3.02 -4.80 5.05
N ARG A 143 3.11 -3.48 5.08
CA ARG A 143 4.39 -2.75 5.22
C ARG A 143 4.46 -1.84 6.45
N GLY A 144 3.34 -1.58 7.10
CA GLY A 144 3.24 -0.55 8.14
C GLY A 144 4.20 -0.71 9.30
N ALA A 145 4.48 -1.94 9.72
CA ALA A 145 5.39 -2.23 10.83
C ALA A 145 6.80 -1.63 10.63
N VAL A 146 7.27 -1.52 9.38
CA VAL A 146 8.63 -1.03 9.05
C VAL A 146 8.86 0.40 9.53
N TRP A 147 7.84 1.27 9.44
CA TRP A 147 7.95 2.66 9.92
C TRP A 147 8.12 2.74 11.43
N GLU A 148 7.38 1.92 12.17
CA GLU A 148 7.53 1.87 13.63
C GLU A 148 8.91 1.34 14.01
N GLU A 149 9.39 0.29 13.37
CA GLU A 149 10.74 -0.24 13.58
C GLU A 149 11.81 0.83 13.38
N ILE A 150 11.73 1.61 12.30
CA ILE A 150 12.67 2.69 12.04
C ILE A 150 12.60 3.76 13.12
N ILE A 151 11.41 4.25 13.47
CA ILE A 151 11.22 5.31 14.47
C ILE A 151 11.75 4.87 15.84
N LEU A 152 11.52 3.59 16.20
CA LEU A 152 11.96 3.03 17.49
C LEU A 152 13.47 2.82 17.57
N HIS A 153 14.12 2.44 16.46
CA HIS A 153 15.50 1.94 16.49
C HIS A 153 16.55 2.90 15.90
N LEU A 154 16.14 3.97 15.22
CA LEU A 154 17.09 5.02 14.79
C LEU A 154 17.73 5.70 15.99
N PRO A 155 19.04 6.04 15.95
CA PRO A 155 19.70 6.81 16.99
C PRO A 155 18.97 8.12 17.32
N GLY A 156 18.92 8.49 18.60
CA GLY A 156 18.24 9.72 19.06
C GLY A 156 18.83 11.01 18.48
N SER A 157 20.09 10.97 18.03
CA SER A 157 20.76 12.09 17.36
C SER A 157 20.24 12.40 15.95
N VAL A 158 19.57 11.43 15.29
CA VAL A 158 19.05 11.59 13.93
C VAL A 158 17.73 12.35 13.96
N ARG A 159 17.64 13.45 13.26
CA ARG A 159 16.42 14.26 13.13
C ARG A 159 15.46 13.64 12.12
N LEU A 160 14.19 13.45 12.51
CA LEU A 160 13.15 12.90 11.65
C LEU A 160 12.34 14.01 10.98
N VAL A 161 12.14 13.88 9.67
CA VAL A 161 11.21 14.69 8.88
C VAL A 161 10.11 13.80 8.36
N SER A 162 9.04 13.66 9.13
CA SER A 162 7.92 12.77 8.83
C SER A 162 6.84 13.51 8.07
N LEU A 163 6.58 13.12 6.83
CA LEU A 163 5.56 13.72 5.96
C LEU A 163 4.34 12.81 5.88
N SER A 164 3.16 13.35 6.16
CA SER A 164 1.90 12.61 6.19
C SER A 164 0.81 13.30 5.37
N ALA A 165 -0.12 12.53 4.84
CA ALA A 165 -1.43 13.07 4.46
C ALA A 165 -2.18 13.58 5.72
N THR A 166 -3.31 14.25 5.53
CA THR A 166 -4.18 14.63 6.65
C THR A 166 -4.74 13.39 7.33
N VAL A 167 -4.34 13.16 8.56
CA VAL A 167 -4.83 12.06 9.40
C VAL A 167 -5.61 12.62 10.59
N SER A 168 -6.70 11.96 10.95
CA SER A 168 -7.61 12.47 12.01
C SER A 168 -7.02 12.35 13.41
N ASN A 169 -6.01 11.50 13.59
CA ASN A 169 -5.30 11.31 14.85
C ASN A 169 -3.83 11.75 14.76
N ALA A 170 -3.54 12.83 14.02
CA ALA A 170 -2.18 13.35 13.86
C ALA A 170 -1.57 13.79 15.19
N GLU A 171 -2.37 14.33 16.09
CA GLU A 171 -1.92 14.70 17.46
C GLU A 171 -1.51 13.45 18.25
N GLU A 172 -2.34 12.40 18.25
CA GLU A 172 -2.02 11.12 18.89
C GLU A 172 -0.71 10.52 18.34
N PHE A 173 -0.55 10.55 17.02
CA PHE A 173 0.66 10.08 16.37
C PHE A 173 1.88 10.95 16.72
N GLY A 174 1.71 12.25 16.80
CA GLY A 174 2.74 13.18 17.22
C GLY A 174 3.12 13.02 18.70
N ASP A 175 2.15 12.84 19.59
CA ASP A 175 2.37 12.56 21.02
C ASP A 175 3.20 11.28 21.20
N TRP A 176 2.89 10.23 20.42
CA TRP A 176 3.69 9.03 20.41
C TRP A 176 5.13 9.29 19.91
N MET A 177 5.30 9.98 18.78
CA MET A 177 6.64 10.31 18.27
C MET A 177 7.43 11.14 19.26
N HIS A 178 6.78 12.10 19.93
CA HIS A 178 7.41 12.89 20.99
C HIS A 178 7.82 12.02 22.19
N ALA A 179 6.98 11.09 22.61
CA ALA A 179 7.29 10.16 23.70
C ALA A 179 8.50 9.27 23.38
N VAL A 180 8.64 8.84 22.12
CA VAL A 180 9.72 7.94 21.66
C VAL A 180 11.01 8.70 21.37
N ARG A 181 10.92 9.89 20.72
CA ARG A 181 12.06 10.62 20.17
C ARG A 181 12.45 11.86 20.97
N GLY A 182 11.61 12.32 21.88
CA GLY A 182 11.86 13.47 22.78
C GLY A 182 11.41 14.80 22.19
N ASP A 183 11.92 15.22 21.05
CA ASP A 183 11.79 16.58 20.49
C ASP A 183 11.13 16.64 19.10
N THR A 184 10.01 15.96 18.97
CA THR A 184 9.21 16.00 17.73
C THR A 184 8.09 17.04 17.85
N ASP A 185 8.06 17.99 16.91
CA ASP A 185 6.97 18.96 16.78
C ASP A 185 5.98 18.53 15.70
N VAL A 186 4.69 18.69 16.02
CA VAL A 186 3.59 18.40 15.10
C VAL A 186 3.14 19.68 14.40
N VAL A 187 3.21 19.68 13.06
CA VAL A 187 2.76 20.80 12.24
C VAL A 187 1.59 20.35 11.38
N LEU A 188 0.41 20.85 11.70
CA LEU A 188 -0.84 20.49 11.06
C LEU A 188 -1.29 21.59 10.09
N SER A 189 -1.80 21.17 8.93
CA SER A 189 -2.52 22.05 8.02
C SER A 189 -3.70 21.31 7.39
N GLU A 190 -4.87 21.90 7.48
CA GLU A 190 -6.06 21.42 6.77
C GLU A 190 -6.31 22.21 5.49
N HIS A 191 -5.52 23.27 5.27
CA HIS A 191 -5.68 24.14 4.12
C HIS A 191 -5.25 23.43 2.84
N ARG A 192 -6.17 23.34 1.89
CA ARG A 192 -5.91 22.86 0.54
C ARG A 192 -5.67 24.08 -0.38
N PRO A 193 -4.47 24.22 -0.99
CA PRO A 193 -4.13 25.38 -1.80
C PRO A 193 -5.03 25.57 -3.03
N VAL A 194 -5.55 24.46 -3.59
CA VAL A 194 -6.47 24.45 -4.73
C VAL A 194 -7.81 23.87 -4.25
N PRO A 195 -8.92 24.63 -4.26
CA PRO A 195 -10.24 24.14 -3.86
C PRO A 195 -10.64 22.90 -4.66
N LEU A 196 -11.40 21.99 -4.06
CA LEU A 196 -11.83 20.74 -4.69
C LEU A 196 -13.35 20.68 -4.78
N TYR A 197 -13.86 20.80 -5.99
CA TYR A 197 -15.29 20.68 -6.27
C TYR A 197 -15.68 19.24 -6.58
N GLN A 198 -16.81 18.83 -6.05
CA GLN A 198 -17.34 17.48 -6.17
C GLN A 198 -18.45 17.42 -7.22
N HIS A 199 -18.39 16.42 -8.11
CA HIS A 199 -19.35 16.25 -9.19
C HIS A 199 -19.81 14.80 -9.30
N VAL A 200 -20.95 14.61 -9.96
CA VAL A 200 -21.45 13.31 -10.38
C VAL A 200 -21.70 13.35 -11.89
N LEU A 201 -21.04 12.45 -12.62
CA LEU A 201 -21.26 12.28 -14.05
C LEU A 201 -22.48 11.37 -14.26
N THR A 202 -23.57 11.93 -14.73
CA THR A 202 -24.78 11.21 -15.10
C THR A 202 -24.73 10.79 -16.59
N PRO A 203 -25.62 9.91 -17.07
CA PRO A 203 -25.70 9.57 -18.49
C PRO A 203 -26.02 10.74 -19.42
N LYS A 204 -26.43 11.88 -18.89
CA LYS A 204 -26.78 13.07 -19.64
C LYS A 204 -25.74 14.17 -19.55
N GLU A 205 -25.24 14.43 -18.33
CA GLU A 205 -24.42 15.59 -18.04
C GLU A 205 -23.64 15.46 -16.74
N LEU A 206 -22.66 16.32 -16.56
CA LEU A 206 -21.87 16.46 -15.34
C LEU A 206 -22.59 17.43 -14.40
N LEU A 207 -23.06 16.95 -13.24
CA LEU A 207 -23.77 17.73 -12.25
C LEU A 207 -22.91 17.98 -11.00
N PRO A 208 -22.95 19.18 -10.39
CA PRO A 208 -22.32 19.41 -9.09
C PRO A 208 -22.97 18.54 -8.01
N LEU A 209 -22.16 18.00 -7.10
CA LEU A 209 -22.64 17.25 -5.93
C LEU A 209 -23.27 18.21 -4.89
N TYR A 210 -22.60 19.35 -4.67
CA TYR A 210 -23.02 20.38 -3.73
C TYR A 210 -23.35 21.68 -4.44
N VAL A 211 -24.45 22.28 -4.01
CA VAL A 211 -24.89 23.58 -4.51
C VAL A 211 -25.26 24.51 -3.34
N ASP A 212 -25.19 25.83 -3.56
CA ASP A 212 -25.66 26.85 -2.62
C ASP A 212 -27.18 27.03 -2.69
N ALA A 213 -27.69 28.12 -2.11
CA ALA A 213 -29.12 28.45 -2.11
C ALA A 213 -29.64 28.79 -3.52
N ASP A 214 -28.78 29.35 -4.37
CA ASP A 214 -29.10 29.79 -5.73
C ASP A 214 -28.89 28.68 -6.77
N GLY A 215 -28.33 27.54 -6.36
CA GLY A 215 -28.04 26.38 -7.21
C GLY A 215 -26.65 26.38 -7.84
N GLU A 216 -25.81 27.34 -7.46
CA GLU A 216 -24.45 27.43 -7.97
C GLU A 216 -23.49 26.42 -7.31
N LEU A 217 -22.43 26.03 -8.04
CA LEU A 217 -21.42 25.10 -7.58
C LEU A 217 -20.65 25.64 -6.37
N VAL A 218 -20.61 24.86 -5.30
CA VAL A 218 -19.84 25.18 -4.09
C VAL A 218 -19.02 23.97 -3.64
N GLU A 219 -17.91 24.22 -2.93
CA GLU A 219 -17.07 23.15 -2.36
C GLU A 219 -17.83 22.34 -1.31
N ARG A 220 -18.74 23.00 -0.57
CA ARG A 220 -19.63 22.40 0.45
C ARG A 220 -20.95 23.15 0.47
N GLY A 221 -22.03 22.40 0.54
CA GLY A 221 -23.36 22.96 0.54
C GLY A 221 -24.44 21.90 0.73
N ARG A 222 -25.63 22.18 0.28
CA ARG A 222 -26.70 21.17 0.18
C ARG A 222 -26.45 20.26 -1.00
N LEU A 223 -26.90 19.00 -0.87
CA LEU A 223 -26.90 18.09 -2.00
C LEU A 223 -27.76 18.63 -3.14
N ASN A 224 -27.24 18.50 -4.35
CA ASN A 224 -27.97 18.93 -5.54
C ASN A 224 -29.34 18.26 -5.63
N PRO A 225 -30.46 19.06 -5.71
CA PRO A 225 -31.81 18.51 -5.77
C PRO A 225 -32.05 17.60 -6.98
N GLU A 226 -31.43 17.89 -8.12
CA GLU A 226 -31.55 17.08 -9.35
C GLU A 226 -30.97 15.69 -9.15
N LEU A 227 -29.76 15.58 -8.55
CA LEU A 227 -29.15 14.29 -8.19
C LEU A 227 -30.01 13.54 -7.18
N SER A 228 -30.59 14.26 -6.21
CA SER A 228 -31.49 13.66 -5.21
C SER A 228 -32.79 13.15 -5.83
N ALA A 229 -33.30 13.80 -6.88
CA ALA A 229 -34.45 13.34 -7.63
C ALA A 229 -34.12 12.10 -8.47
N LEU A 230 -32.95 12.06 -9.13
CA LEU A 230 -32.49 10.91 -9.88
C LEU A 230 -32.32 9.67 -8.97
N ALA A 231 -31.75 9.86 -7.77
CA ALA A 231 -31.54 8.78 -6.80
C ALA A 231 -32.86 8.19 -6.30
N ARG A 232 -33.86 9.03 -6.02
CA ARG A 232 -35.23 8.60 -5.65
C ARG A 232 -35.92 7.83 -6.77
N GLY A 233 -35.85 8.35 -7.99
CA GLY A 233 -36.49 7.71 -9.17
C GLY A 233 -35.85 6.35 -9.52
N SER A 234 -34.59 6.06 -9.12
CA SER A 234 -33.98 4.73 -9.27
C SER A 234 -34.42 3.78 -8.15
N ARG A 235 -34.56 4.23 -6.91
CA ARG A 235 -35.06 3.42 -5.77
C ARG A 235 -36.52 2.99 -5.93
N ASP A 236 -37.39 3.85 -6.43
CA ASP A 236 -38.80 3.52 -6.65
C ASP A 236 -38.98 2.44 -7.71
N ARG A 237 -38.14 2.41 -8.73
CA ARG A 237 -38.14 1.37 -9.78
C ARG A 237 -37.73 0.00 -9.28
N ASP A 238 -36.79 -0.08 -8.34
CA ASP A 238 -36.35 -1.35 -7.71
C ASP A 238 -37.43 -1.88 -6.73
N SER A 239 -38.19 -0.97 -6.07
CA SER A 239 -39.26 -1.34 -5.15
C SER A 239 -40.54 -1.85 -5.86
N GLU A 240 -40.83 -1.39 -7.07
CA GLU A 240 -41.96 -1.88 -7.88
C GLU A 240 -41.68 -3.26 -8.50
N GLY A 241 -40.42 -3.60 -8.76
CA GLY A 241 -40.02 -4.94 -9.23
C GLY A 241 -40.18 -6.06 -8.19
N GLY A 242 -40.32 -5.73 -6.90
CA GLY A 242 -40.38 -6.67 -5.77
C GLY A 242 -41.78 -6.98 -5.22
N ARG A 243 -42.81 -6.26 -5.67
CA ARG A 243 -44.23 -6.44 -5.18
C ARG A 243 -45.06 -7.32 -6.09
N GLY A 244 -44.71 -8.56 -6.28
CA GLY A 244 -45.51 -9.52 -7.02
C GLY A 244 -45.35 -10.93 -6.47
N GLY A 245 -46.11 -11.27 -5.39
CA GLY A 245 -46.18 -12.67 -4.97
C GLY A 245 -46.25 -12.95 -3.49
N ARG A 246 -47.25 -12.41 -2.77
CA ARG A 246 -47.76 -13.07 -1.55
C ARG A 246 -48.92 -13.98 -1.94
N GLY A 247 -48.67 -15.28 -2.03
CA GLY A 247 -49.65 -16.33 -2.15
C GLY A 247 -49.20 -17.53 -1.34
N SER A 248 -49.89 -17.75 -0.24
CA SER A 248 -49.71 -18.79 0.77
C SER A 248 -49.84 -20.23 0.22
N ARG A 249 -49.15 -21.14 0.85
CA ARG A 249 -49.55 -22.49 1.36
C ARG A 249 -48.54 -23.58 1.08
N SER A 250 -47.98 -24.02 2.17
CA SER A 250 -47.83 -25.34 2.76
C SER A 250 -47.45 -26.56 1.91
N ALA A 251 -46.49 -27.26 2.50
CA ALA A 251 -46.33 -28.68 2.66
C ALA A 251 -45.51 -29.47 1.63
N ARG A 252 -44.39 -30.00 2.17
CA ARG A 252 -43.86 -31.37 2.03
C ARG A 252 -43.81 -32.01 0.65
N ASP A 253 -42.68 -32.38 0.12
CA ASP A 253 -42.03 -33.70 0.21
C ASP A 253 -40.97 -33.89 -0.90
N HIS A 254 -39.93 -34.55 -0.55
CA HIS A 254 -38.98 -35.42 -1.27
C HIS A 254 -38.83 -35.39 -2.80
N GLY A 255 -37.57 -35.42 -3.22
CA GLY A 255 -37.16 -36.36 -4.29
C GLY A 255 -36.42 -35.79 -5.46
N TYR A 256 -35.11 -36.05 -5.52
CA TYR A 256 -34.28 -36.40 -6.70
C TYR A 256 -34.84 -36.20 -8.10
N GLU A 257 -34.01 -35.65 -8.95
CA GLU A 257 -33.58 -36.05 -10.30
C GLU A 257 -33.56 -35.00 -11.39
N ARG A 258 -32.35 -34.80 -11.91
CA ARG A 258 -31.92 -34.80 -13.35
C ARG A 258 -32.52 -33.80 -14.36
N TYR A 259 -31.53 -33.08 -14.92
CA TYR A 259 -31.41 -32.74 -16.36
C TYR A 259 -32.65 -32.88 -17.25
N ARG A 260 -33.07 -31.71 -17.78
CA ARG A 260 -33.36 -31.61 -19.22
C ARG A 260 -33.56 -30.16 -19.67
N SER A 261 -32.82 -29.84 -20.74
CA SER A 261 -33.06 -28.70 -21.62
C SER A 261 -34.52 -28.65 -22.08
N GLN A 262 -35.11 -27.45 -22.05
CA GLN A 262 -36.07 -27.12 -23.14
C GLN A 262 -36.30 -25.60 -23.21
N ARG A 263 -36.09 -25.12 -24.41
CA ARG A 263 -36.70 -23.89 -24.96
C ARG A 263 -38.19 -23.91 -24.66
N ASP A 264 -38.75 -22.82 -24.22
CA ASP A 264 -39.73 -22.01 -24.95
C ASP A 264 -40.56 -21.11 -24.06
N ARG A 265 -40.83 -19.98 -24.59
CA ARG A 265 -41.99 -19.09 -24.55
C ARG A 265 -41.82 -17.81 -23.75
N SER A 266 -41.38 -16.87 -24.56
CA SER A 266 -41.68 -15.44 -24.46
C SER A 266 -43.15 -15.18 -24.13
N ARG A 267 -43.42 -14.57 -22.98
CA ARG A 267 -44.52 -13.64 -22.79
C ARG A 267 -44.01 -12.39 -22.08
N GLY A 268 -43.88 -11.37 -22.87
CA GLY A 268 -43.97 -9.94 -22.58
C GLY A 268 -43.71 -9.47 -21.16
N ARG A 269 -42.45 -9.51 -20.67
CA ARG A 269 -42.03 -8.52 -19.71
C ARG A 269 -41.43 -7.37 -20.49
N ALA A 270 -42.07 -6.18 -20.38
CA ALA A 270 -41.46 -4.97 -20.87
C ALA A 270 -39.96 -4.94 -20.40
N PRO A 271 -39.00 -4.64 -21.27
CA PRO A 271 -37.61 -4.55 -20.85
C PRO A 271 -37.53 -3.46 -19.79
N VAL A 272 -37.16 -3.84 -18.58
CA VAL A 272 -36.71 -2.86 -17.55
C VAL A 272 -35.63 -2.05 -18.26
N ARG A 273 -35.93 -0.78 -18.57
CA ARG A 273 -34.95 0.14 -19.15
C ARG A 273 -33.86 0.30 -18.12
N ARG A 274 -32.81 -0.56 -18.18
CA ARG A 274 -31.54 -0.33 -17.49
C ARG A 274 -31.10 1.07 -17.90
N THR A 275 -30.73 1.89 -16.95
CA THR A 275 -30.05 3.16 -17.23
C THR A 275 -28.86 2.86 -18.12
N LYS A 276 -28.71 3.62 -19.21
CA LYS A 276 -27.62 3.40 -20.16
C LYS A 276 -26.30 3.54 -19.40
N ARG A 277 -25.55 2.45 -19.28
CA ARG A 277 -24.25 2.46 -18.61
C ARG A 277 -23.34 3.44 -19.33
N ILE A 278 -22.74 4.37 -18.58
CA ILE A 278 -21.80 5.36 -19.11
C ILE A 278 -20.56 4.59 -19.60
N LYS A 279 -20.21 4.80 -20.85
CA LYS A 279 -18.99 4.22 -21.44
C LYS A 279 -17.77 5.06 -21.01
N ARG A 280 -16.59 4.44 -20.99
CA ARG A 280 -15.36 5.14 -20.66
C ARG A 280 -14.97 6.19 -21.68
N SER A 281 -15.33 5.99 -22.94
CA SER A 281 -15.26 6.99 -24.01
C SER A 281 -16.20 8.18 -23.77
N ASP A 282 -17.36 7.98 -23.14
CA ASP A 282 -18.26 9.07 -22.79
C ASP A 282 -17.66 9.92 -21.65
N ILE A 283 -16.93 9.30 -20.70
CA ILE A 283 -16.15 10.02 -19.67
C ILE A 283 -15.09 10.91 -20.34
N ALA A 284 -14.34 10.36 -21.31
CA ALA A 284 -13.30 11.13 -22.03
C ALA A 284 -13.90 12.35 -22.74
N ARG A 285 -15.04 12.20 -23.44
CA ARG A 285 -15.74 13.31 -24.11
C ARG A 285 -16.26 14.34 -23.10
N ALA A 286 -16.90 13.90 -22.02
CA ALA A 286 -17.40 14.80 -21.01
C ALA A 286 -16.29 15.67 -20.39
N LEU A 287 -15.11 15.08 -20.10
CA LEU A 287 -13.97 15.82 -19.58
C LEU A 287 -13.36 16.78 -20.61
N GLU A 288 -13.36 16.44 -21.89
CA GLU A 288 -12.91 17.32 -22.98
C GLU A 288 -13.87 18.49 -23.18
N GLU A 289 -15.16 18.22 -23.30
CA GLU A 289 -16.22 19.21 -23.52
C GLU A 289 -16.34 20.22 -22.35
N THR A 290 -16.12 19.75 -21.12
CA THR A 290 -16.16 20.61 -19.92
C THR A 290 -14.83 21.26 -19.60
N GLY A 291 -13.77 21.02 -20.41
CA GLY A 291 -12.43 21.58 -20.20
C GLY A 291 -11.72 21.08 -18.95
N LEU A 292 -12.06 19.88 -18.46
CA LEU A 292 -11.52 19.28 -17.21
C LEU A 292 -10.30 18.37 -17.44
N LEU A 293 -9.69 18.41 -18.62
CA LEU A 293 -8.42 17.75 -18.90
C LEU A 293 -7.20 18.63 -18.46
N PRO A 294 -6.07 18.05 -18.08
CA PRO A 294 -5.78 16.61 -18.00
C PRO A 294 -6.50 15.95 -16.82
N GLY A 295 -6.94 14.69 -17.04
CA GLY A 295 -7.74 13.94 -16.08
C GLY A 295 -7.16 12.56 -15.78
N ILE A 296 -7.44 12.05 -14.58
CA ILE A 296 -7.18 10.66 -14.18
C ILE A 296 -8.51 9.98 -13.91
N VAL A 297 -8.75 8.82 -14.52
CA VAL A 297 -9.93 7.99 -14.29
C VAL A 297 -9.52 6.73 -13.53
N PHE A 298 -9.92 6.61 -12.27
CA PHE A 298 -9.63 5.43 -11.47
C PHE A 298 -10.59 4.29 -11.76
N ILE A 299 -10.02 3.18 -12.23
CA ILE A 299 -10.68 1.92 -12.53
C ILE A 299 -9.99 0.84 -11.70
N PHE A 300 -10.69 0.22 -10.74
CA PHE A 300 -10.09 -0.77 -9.84
C PHE A 300 -9.92 -2.15 -10.53
N SER A 301 -9.44 -2.13 -11.78
CA SER A 301 -9.17 -3.31 -12.60
C SER A 301 -8.14 -2.98 -13.67
N ARG A 302 -7.03 -3.74 -13.71
CA ARG A 302 -5.97 -3.58 -14.71
C ARG A 302 -6.50 -3.77 -16.12
N ASN A 303 -7.15 -4.90 -16.37
CA ASN A 303 -7.81 -5.18 -17.65
C ASN A 303 -8.86 -4.10 -17.99
N GLY A 304 -9.54 -3.56 -16.96
CA GLY A 304 -10.45 -2.43 -17.13
C GLY A 304 -9.76 -1.17 -17.66
N CYS A 305 -8.53 -0.88 -17.22
CA CYS A 305 -7.74 0.26 -17.72
C CYS A 305 -7.37 0.06 -19.20
N ASP A 306 -6.87 -1.11 -19.56
CA ASP A 306 -6.52 -1.43 -20.96
C ASP A 306 -7.74 -1.40 -21.87
N GLN A 307 -8.86 -1.99 -21.44
CA GLN A 307 -10.13 -1.93 -22.16
C GLN A 307 -10.65 -0.49 -22.34
N ALA A 308 -10.39 0.40 -21.38
CA ALA A 308 -10.78 1.80 -21.49
C ALA A 308 -10.01 2.51 -22.62
N VAL A 309 -8.70 2.28 -22.70
CA VAL A 309 -7.87 2.81 -23.79
C VAL A 309 -8.37 2.24 -25.14
N GLN A 310 -8.60 0.93 -25.24
CA GLN A 310 -9.12 0.31 -26.46
C GLN A 310 -10.49 0.90 -26.87
N GLN A 311 -11.37 1.13 -25.90
CA GLN A 311 -12.67 1.76 -26.16
C GLN A 311 -12.51 3.18 -26.70
N CYS A 312 -11.61 3.98 -26.14
CA CYS A 312 -11.30 5.31 -26.65
C CYS A 312 -10.72 5.27 -28.07
N LEU A 313 -9.83 4.31 -28.36
CA LEU A 313 -9.29 4.09 -29.71
C LEU A 313 -10.38 3.76 -30.71
N TYR A 314 -11.25 2.82 -30.36
CA TYR A 314 -12.36 2.38 -31.21
C TYR A 314 -13.37 3.50 -31.51
N GLU A 315 -13.71 4.30 -30.49
CA GLU A 315 -14.65 5.43 -30.60
C GLU A 315 -14.00 6.68 -31.23
N GLY A 316 -12.73 6.61 -31.64
CA GLY A 316 -12.05 7.68 -32.35
C GLY A 316 -11.62 8.88 -31.50
N ILE A 317 -11.54 8.72 -30.17
CA ILE A 317 -11.09 9.80 -29.27
C ILE A 317 -9.66 10.22 -29.64
N ARG A 318 -9.45 11.53 -29.74
CA ARG A 318 -8.15 12.12 -30.04
C ARG A 318 -8.01 13.46 -29.31
N LEU A 319 -7.13 13.50 -28.34
CA LEU A 319 -6.89 14.65 -27.45
C LEU A 319 -5.58 15.38 -27.80
N THR A 320 -4.84 14.93 -28.82
CA THR A 320 -3.53 15.47 -29.21
C THR A 320 -3.54 16.19 -30.54
N THR A 321 -2.70 17.23 -30.66
CA THR A 321 -2.36 17.87 -31.94
C THR A 321 -1.36 17.03 -32.74
N ARG A 322 -0.99 17.48 -33.94
CA ARG A 322 0.02 16.82 -34.78
C ARG A 322 1.42 16.95 -34.16
N GLU A 323 1.75 18.12 -33.69
CA GLU A 323 3.04 18.43 -33.07
C GLU A 323 3.26 17.66 -31.78
N GLU A 324 2.21 17.57 -30.94
CA GLU A 324 2.25 16.76 -29.71
C GLU A 324 2.50 15.28 -30.02
N ARG A 325 1.91 14.75 -31.09
CA ARG A 325 2.14 13.35 -31.49
C ARG A 325 3.58 13.08 -31.95
N ASP A 326 4.18 14.02 -32.68
CA ASP A 326 5.56 13.87 -33.14
C ASP A 326 6.54 13.92 -31.95
N GLU A 327 6.20 14.67 -30.91
CA GLU A 327 6.95 14.68 -29.65
C GLU A 327 6.76 13.39 -28.84
N ILE A 328 5.53 12.88 -28.73
CA ILE A 328 5.23 11.60 -28.09
C ILE A 328 6.02 10.46 -28.76
N ARG A 329 6.08 10.41 -30.09
CA ARG A 329 6.84 9.41 -30.84
C ARG A 329 8.32 9.40 -30.50
N ARG A 330 8.93 10.58 -30.32
CA ARG A 330 10.35 10.68 -29.92
C ARG A 330 10.58 10.04 -28.57
N VAL A 331 9.76 10.40 -27.57
CA VAL A 331 9.86 9.83 -26.22
C VAL A 331 9.64 8.31 -26.22
N ILE A 332 8.68 7.82 -27.01
CA ILE A 332 8.42 6.37 -27.14
C ILE A 332 9.62 5.67 -27.77
N HIS A 333 10.16 6.20 -28.85
CA HIS A 333 11.30 5.60 -29.56
C HIS A 333 12.48 5.37 -28.61
N ASP A 334 12.82 6.38 -27.81
CA ASP A 334 13.90 6.27 -26.83
C ASP A 334 13.64 5.17 -25.79
N ALA A 335 12.38 5.04 -25.36
CA ALA A 335 12.01 4.08 -24.32
C ALA A 335 11.96 2.62 -24.80
N ILE A 336 11.72 2.37 -26.09
CA ILE A 336 11.61 0.99 -26.64
C ILE A 336 12.84 0.55 -27.41
N SER A 337 13.83 1.42 -27.64
CA SER A 337 15.01 1.16 -28.45
C SER A 337 15.88 -0.02 -27.98
N GLY A 338 15.77 -0.41 -26.71
CA GLY A 338 16.50 -1.55 -26.12
C GLY A 338 15.72 -2.86 -26.04
N LEU A 339 14.52 -2.94 -26.61
CA LEU A 339 13.67 -4.14 -26.58
C LEU A 339 13.67 -4.85 -27.93
N ASP A 340 13.65 -6.19 -27.89
CA ASP A 340 13.55 -7.02 -29.09
C ASP A 340 12.15 -6.92 -29.74
N GLU A 341 12.09 -7.03 -31.06
CA GLU A 341 10.83 -6.97 -31.82
C GLU A 341 9.81 -8.05 -31.40
N GLU A 342 10.28 -9.21 -30.98
CA GLU A 342 9.43 -10.28 -30.48
C GLU A 342 8.78 -9.90 -29.15
N ASP A 343 9.57 -9.36 -28.22
CA ASP A 343 9.09 -8.86 -26.93
C ASP A 343 8.10 -7.71 -27.13
N LEU A 344 8.38 -6.76 -28.02
CA LEU A 344 7.47 -5.64 -28.34
C LEU A 344 6.08 -6.12 -28.83
N ARG A 345 6.04 -7.20 -29.63
CA ARG A 345 4.78 -7.79 -30.10
C ARG A 345 3.98 -8.42 -28.97
N VAL A 346 4.63 -9.20 -28.13
CA VAL A 346 4.01 -9.88 -26.98
C VAL A 346 3.47 -8.87 -25.96
N LEU A 347 4.18 -7.76 -25.77
CA LEU A 347 3.79 -6.67 -24.89
C LEU A 347 2.61 -5.84 -25.42
N GLY A 348 2.15 -6.07 -26.64
CA GLY A 348 1.06 -5.30 -27.22
C GLY A 348 1.40 -3.81 -27.44
N VAL A 349 2.69 -3.51 -27.66
CA VAL A 349 3.22 -2.14 -27.72
C VAL A 349 2.51 -1.30 -28.78
N SER A 350 2.06 -1.89 -29.90
CA SER A 350 1.35 -1.15 -30.94
C SER A 350 0.07 -0.47 -30.45
N SER A 351 -0.70 -1.13 -29.59
CA SER A 351 -1.92 -0.54 -29.02
C SER A 351 -1.61 0.51 -27.94
N TRP A 352 -0.54 0.31 -27.16
CA TRP A 352 -0.04 1.27 -26.18
C TRP A 352 0.43 2.55 -26.89
N ILE A 353 1.23 2.44 -27.96
CA ILE A 353 1.66 3.58 -28.80
C ILE A 353 0.44 4.32 -29.36
N ALA A 354 -0.52 3.59 -29.94
CA ALA A 354 -1.73 4.20 -30.50
C ALA A 354 -2.55 4.99 -29.48
N GLY A 355 -2.60 4.53 -28.23
CA GLY A 355 -3.21 5.24 -27.12
C GLY A 355 -2.46 6.54 -26.81
N LEU A 356 -1.15 6.46 -26.58
CA LEU A 356 -0.29 7.61 -26.27
C LEU A 356 -0.35 8.69 -27.36
N GLU A 357 -0.26 8.32 -28.63
CA GLU A 357 -0.39 9.24 -29.76
C GLU A 357 -1.72 9.98 -29.81
N ARG A 358 -2.77 9.41 -29.20
CA ARG A 358 -4.07 10.07 -29.06
C ARG A 358 -4.26 10.80 -27.72
N GLY A 359 -3.24 10.82 -26.87
CA GLY A 359 -3.27 11.48 -25.57
C GLY A 359 -4.02 10.69 -24.48
N VAL A 360 -4.16 9.37 -24.66
CA VAL A 360 -4.86 8.47 -23.74
C VAL A 360 -3.93 7.34 -23.33
N ALA A 361 -3.86 7.02 -22.04
CA ALA A 361 -3.01 5.94 -21.54
C ALA A 361 -3.68 5.12 -20.44
N ALA A 362 -3.21 3.87 -20.27
CA ALA A 362 -3.44 3.09 -19.06
C ALA A 362 -2.22 3.22 -18.13
N HIS A 363 -2.47 3.19 -16.81
CA HIS A 363 -1.40 3.15 -15.80
C HIS A 363 -1.78 2.19 -14.68
N HIS A 364 -1.12 1.04 -14.61
CA HIS A 364 -1.38 0.01 -13.61
C HIS A 364 -0.16 -0.89 -13.39
N ALA A 365 -0.18 -1.68 -12.33
CA ALA A 365 0.94 -2.54 -11.94
C ALA A 365 1.31 -3.65 -12.97
N GLY A 366 0.41 -3.94 -13.91
CA GLY A 366 0.66 -4.91 -15.00
C GLY A 366 1.47 -4.36 -16.17
N LEU A 367 1.74 -3.04 -16.22
CA LEU A 367 2.64 -2.44 -17.20
C LEU A 367 4.10 -2.57 -16.74
N LEU A 368 5.00 -2.67 -17.72
CA LEU A 368 6.43 -2.60 -17.43
C LEU A 368 6.81 -1.27 -16.76
N PRO A 369 7.81 -1.27 -15.86
CA PRO A 369 8.26 -0.05 -15.19
C PRO A 369 8.59 1.08 -16.17
N GLN A 370 9.34 0.80 -17.23
CA GLN A 370 9.70 1.76 -18.28
C GLN A 370 8.47 2.37 -19.00
N PHE A 371 7.43 1.57 -19.27
CA PHE A 371 6.20 2.06 -19.89
C PHE A 371 5.42 2.97 -18.95
N LYS A 372 5.39 2.65 -17.65
CA LYS A 372 4.81 3.54 -16.63
C LYS A 372 5.54 4.88 -16.59
N THR A 373 6.86 4.84 -16.57
CA THR A 373 7.70 6.05 -16.59
C THR A 373 7.39 6.94 -17.80
N VAL A 374 7.23 6.35 -19.00
CA VAL A 374 6.84 7.10 -20.22
C VAL A 374 5.47 7.75 -20.04
N VAL A 375 4.48 7.02 -19.55
CA VAL A 375 3.13 7.56 -19.30
C VAL A 375 3.20 8.74 -18.32
N GLU A 376 3.96 8.58 -17.23
CA GLU A 376 4.15 9.61 -16.20
C GLU A 376 4.81 10.88 -16.79
N GLN A 377 5.89 10.72 -17.53
CA GLN A 377 6.59 11.84 -18.21
C GLN A 377 5.68 12.57 -19.19
N LEU A 378 4.98 11.83 -20.06
CA LEU A 378 4.09 12.42 -21.05
C LEU A 378 2.89 13.12 -20.39
N PHE A 379 2.38 12.59 -19.28
CA PHE A 379 1.28 13.22 -18.53
C PHE A 379 1.75 14.51 -17.83
N GLN A 380 2.92 14.51 -17.20
CA GLN A 380 3.51 15.70 -16.59
C GLN A 380 3.75 16.81 -17.62
N ARG A 381 4.15 16.44 -18.85
CA ARG A 381 4.33 17.34 -19.99
C ARG A 381 3.01 17.72 -20.68
N ARG A 382 1.86 17.23 -20.20
CA ARG A 382 0.51 17.43 -20.75
C ARG A 382 0.32 16.94 -22.18
N LEU A 383 1.16 16.02 -22.64
CA LEU A 383 1.07 15.35 -23.94
C LEU A 383 0.04 14.20 -23.87
N VAL A 384 0.07 13.39 -22.82
CA VAL A 384 -1.04 12.52 -22.44
C VAL A 384 -1.99 13.33 -21.58
N LYS A 385 -3.27 13.38 -21.96
CA LYS A 385 -4.29 14.23 -21.33
C LYS A 385 -5.31 13.44 -20.52
N LEU A 386 -5.40 12.12 -20.72
CA LEU A 386 -6.29 11.25 -19.99
C LEU A 386 -5.60 9.93 -19.63
N VAL A 387 -5.59 9.60 -18.35
CA VAL A 387 -5.00 8.36 -17.84
C VAL A 387 -6.07 7.53 -17.13
N PHE A 388 -6.25 6.28 -17.56
CA PHE A 388 -7.03 5.27 -16.85
C PHE A 388 -6.10 4.51 -15.92
N ALA A 389 -6.36 4.57 -14.61
CA ALA A 389 -5.42 4.08 -13.62
C ALA A 389 -6.06 3.18 -12.58
N THR A 390 -5.26 2.30 -11.99
CA THR A 390 -5.60 1.60 -10.75
C THR A 390 -5.18 2.41 -9.53
N GLU A 391 -5.64 2.01 -8.36
CA GLU A 391 -5.34 2.66 -7.07
C GLU A 391 -3.84 2.93 -6.84
N THR A 392 -2.96 2.09 -7.40
CA THR A 392 -1.50 2.23 -7.26
C THR A 392 -0.96 3.59 -7.75
N LEU A 393 -1.64 4.27 -8.65
CA LEU A 393 -1.26 5.63 -9.08
C LEU A 393 -1.51 6.69 -7.98
N ALA A 394 -2.45 6.44 -7.06
CA ALA A 394 -2.72 7.34 -5.94
C ALA A 394 -1.58 7.35 -4.91
N LEU A 395 -0.71 6.33 -4.92
CA LEU A 395 0.35 6.12 -3.97
C LEU A 395 1.61 6.93 -4.31
N GLY A 396 1.63 8.21 -3.93
CA GLY A 396 2.86 9.02 -3.91
C GLY A 396 3.41 9.50 -5.28
N ILE A 397 3.04 8.90 -6.42
CA ILE A 397 3.53 9.32 -7.75
C ILE A 397 3.06 10.75 -8.04
N ASN A 398 3.99 11.62 -8.43
CA ASN A 398 3.67 13.02 -8.75
C ASN A 398 3.04 13.15 -10.14
N MET A 399 1.76 12.82 -10.24
CA MET A 399 0.91 13.00 -11.43
C MET A 399 -0.35 13.80 -11.06
N PRO A 400 -0.22 15.10 -10.79
CA PRO A 400 -1.38 15.92 -10.49
C PRO A 400 -2.18 16.22 -11.76
N ALA A 401 -3.50 16.08 -11.67
CA ALA A 401 -4.46 16.30 -12.74
C ALA A 401 -5.36 17.50 -12.42
N ARG A 402 -6.04 18.07 -13.42
CA ARG A 402 -7.13 19.03 -13.19
C ARG A 402 -8.35 18.34 -12.59
N SER A 403 -8.67 17.16 -13.12
CA SER A 403 -9.79 16.36 -12.63
C SER A 403 -9.40 14.92 -12.29
N VAL A 404 -10.13 14.35 -11.33
CA VAL A 404 -10.08 12.93 -10.97
C VAL A 404 -11.47 12.35 -11.07
N THR A 405 -11.64 11.28 -11.83
CA THR A 405 -12.90 10.57 -11.96
C THR A 405 -12.79 9.19 -11.31
N ILE A 406 -13.76 8.81 -10.49
CA ILE A 406 -13.85 7.49 -9.87
C ILE A 406 -15.01 6.74 -10.54
N GLU A 407 -14.68 5.65 -11.26
CA GLU A 407 -15.69 4.88 -12.01
C GLU A 407 -16.67 4.16 -11.08
N ARG A 408 -16.20 3.70 -9.91
CA ARG A 408 -16.99 2.96 -8.92
C ARG A 408 -16.49 3.27 -7.51
N LEU A 409 -17.40 3.21 -6.53
CA LEU A 409 -17.07 3.40 -5.12
C LEU A 409 -16.77 2.09 -4.39
N ASP A 410 -16.80 0.95 -5.07
CA ASP A 410 -16.44 -0.36 -4.56
C ASP A 410 -15.24 -0.93 -5.31
N LYS A 411 -14.36 -1.59 -4.58
CA LYS A 411 -13.18 -2.28 -5.12
C LYS A 411 -13.09 -3.71 -4.59
N TYR A 412 -12.31 -4.54 -5.26
CA TYR A 412 -11.99 -5.88 -4.81
C TYR A 412 -10.72 -5.83 -3.94
N ASN A 413 -10.80 -6.33 -2.69
CA ASN A 413 -9.67 -6.31 -1.75
C ASN A 413 -8.83 -7.60 -1.75
N GLY A 414 -9.05 -8.48 -2.72
CA GLY A 414 -8.45 -9.82 -2.78
C GLY A 414 -9.38 -10.92 -2.27
N GLU A 415 -10.40 -10.60 -1.46
CA GLU A 415 -11.36 -11.56 -0.88
C GLU A 415 -12.79 -11.27 -1.31
N GLN A 416 -13.19 -10.01 -1.24
CA GLN A 416 -14.56 -9.58 -1.55
C GLN A 416 -14.58 -8.13 -2.07
N ARG A 417 -15.72 -7.72 -2.60
CA ARG A 417 -15.94 -6.32 -2.92
C ARG A 417 -16.20 -5.53 -1.65
N VAL A 418 -15.41 -4.49 -1.45
CA VAL A 418 -15.50 -3.57 -0.31
C VAL A 418 -15.71 -2.14 -0.81
N GLN A 419 -16.43 -1.34 -0.04
CA GLN A 419 -16.57 0.09 -0.31
C GLN A 419 -15.25 0.80 -0.08
N LEU A 420 -14.99 1.86 -0.86
CA LEU A 420 -13.88 2.76 -0.60
C LEU A 420 -14.00 3.38 0.79
N THR A 421 -12.89 3.39 1.50
CA THR A 421 -12.78 4.16 2.74
C THR A 421 -12.64 5.66 2.44
N SER A 422 -12.95 6.50 3.43
CA SER A 422 -12.77 7.95 3.31
C SER A 422 -11.30 8.33 3.05
N GLY A 423 -10.36 7.58 3.62
CA GLY A 423 -8.93 7.76 3.38
C GLY A 423 -8.55 7.52 1.92
N GLU A 424 -8.97 6.39 1.37
CA GLU A 424 -8.75 6.06 -0.04
C GLU A 424 -9.39 7.09 -0.98
N TYR A 425 -10.64 7.47 -0.73
CA TYR A 425 -11.31 8.52 -1.50
C TYR A 425 -10.53 9.84 -1.49
N THR A 426 -10.06 10.25 -0.31
CA THR A 426 -9.27 11.48 -0.15
C THR A 426 -7.92 11.40 -0.86
N GLN A 427 -7.23 10.25 -0.82
CA GLN A 427 -5.97 10.04 -1.55
C GLN A 427 -6.17 10.08 -3.07
N LEU A 428 -7.20 9.40 -3.58
CA LEU A 428 -7.54 9.40 -5.01
C LEU A 428 -7.88 10.82 -5.48
N THR A 429 -8.82 11.49 -4.83
CA THR A 429 -9.29 12.83 -5.21
C THR A 429 -8.28 13.93 -4.88
N GLY A 430 -7.34 13.63 -3.99
CA GLY A 430 -6.20 14.50 -3.65
C GLY A 430 -5.30 14.82 -4.85
N ARG A 431 -5.37 14.03 -5.91
CA ARG A 431 -4.63 14.27 -7.17
C ARG A 431 -5.24 15.35 -8.06
N ALA A 432 -6.49 15.76 -7.80
CA ALA A 432 -7.14 16.82 -8.56
C ALA A 432 -6.67 18.20 -8.09
N GLY A 433 -6.50 19.15 -9.01
CA GLY A 433 -6.07 20.52 -8.73
C GLY A 433 -4.55 20.67 -8.60
N ARG A 434 -3.91 21.24 -9.60
CA ARG A 434 -2.45 21.44 -9.66
C ARG A 434 -2.08 22.79 -9.05
N ARG A 435 -1.33 22.78 -7.97
CA ARG A 435 -0.87 23.99 -7.29
C ARG A 435 -0.05 24.87 -8.25
N GLY A 436 -0.36 26.17 -8.26
CA GLY A 436 0.31 27.15 -9.14
C GLY A 436 -0.11 27.09 -10.62
N ILE A 437 -1.02 26.18 -11.00
CA ILE A 437 -1.50 25.99 -12.37
C ILE A 437 -3.01 26.11 -12.46
N ASP A 438 -3.74 25.36 -11.62
CA ASP A 438 -5.20 25.35 -11.61
C ASP A 438 -5.73 26.23 -10.47
N HIS A 439 -6.80 26.97 -10.74
CA HIS A 439 -7.53 27.71 -9.72
C HIS A 439 -8.45 26.80 -8.90
N GLU A 440 -8.85 25.68 -9.48
CA GLU A 440 -9.77 24.71 -8.91
C GLU A 440 -9.47 23.28 -9.39
N GLY A 441 -9.77 22.30 -8.58
CA GLY A 441 -9.70 20.87 -8.89
C GLY A 441 -11.09 20.25 -8.85
N HIS A 442 -11.28 19.16 -9.61
CA HIS A 442 -12.60 18.52 -9.75
C HIS A 442 -12.50 17.02 -9.44
N ALA A 443 -13.30 16.57 -8.47
CA ALA A 443 -13.51 15.15 -8.18
C ALA A 443 -14.87 14.73 -8.75
N ILE A 444 -14.89 13.68 -9.54
CA ILE A 444 -16.04 13.22 -10.28
C ILE A 444 -16.33 11.77 -9.92
N VAL A 445 -17.56 11.46 -9.54
CA VAL A 445 -18.02 10.08 -9.35
C VAL A 445 -18.97 9.75 -10.51
N VAL A 446 -18.74 8.59 -11.16
CA VAL A 446 -19.61 8.14 -12.25
C VAL A 446 -20.90 7.55 -11.69
N TRP A 447 -22.05 7.99 -12.19
CA TRP A 447 -23.36 7.49 -11.78
C TRP A 447 -23.50 5.99 -12.03
N GLY A 448 -23.93 5.25 -11.02
CA GLY A 448 -24.25 3.82 -11.09
C GLY A 448 -25.70 3.56 -10.60
N ASP A 449 -26.33 2.49 -11.11
CA ASP A 449 -27.73 2.14 -10.81
C ASP A 449 -28.02 1.96 -9.29
N ASN A 450 -27.01 1.56 -8.50
CA ASN A 450 -27.12 1.34 -7.05
C ASN A 450 -26.34 2.38 -6.23
N MET A 451 -26.05 3.56 -6.80
CA MET A 451 -25.30 4.59 -6.10
C MET A 451 -26.16 5.26 -5.03
N GLU A 452 -25.68 5.24 -3.80
CA GLU A 452 -26.26 6.01 -2.71
C GLU A 452 -25.60 7.39 -2.64
N LEU A 453 -26.35 8.43 -2.95
CA LEU A 453 -25.84 9.80 -3.00
C LEU A 453 -25.29 10.26 -1.64
N GLU A 454 -25.95 9.83 -0.56
CA GLU A 454 -25.53 10.10 0.82
C GLU A 454 -24.16 9.46 1.12
N SER A 455 -23.87 8.27 0.59
CA SER A 455 -22.57 7.61 0.72
C SER A 455 -21.47 8.39 -0.03
N VAL A 456 -21.77 8.89 -1.24
CA VAL A 456 -20.86 9.77 -1.98
C VAL A 456 -20.56 11.03 -1.18
N ALA A 457 -21.60 11.67 -0.63
CA ALA A 457 -21.46 12.87 0.17
C ALA A 457 -20.64 12.64 1.46
N HIS A 458 -20.85 11.48 2.11
CA HIS A 458 -20.07 11.11 3.29
C HIS A 458 -18.57 10.95 2.96
N LEU A 459 -18.23 10.26 1.88
CA LEU A 459 -16.84 10.12 1.42
C LEU A 459 -16.23 11.47 1.04
N ALA A 460 -16.98 12.32 0.34
CA ALA A 460 -16.53 13.65 -0.08
C ALA A 460 -16.36 14.64 1.09
N ALA A 461 -17.14 14.49 2.16
CA ALA A 461 -17.06 15.34 3.35
C ALA A 461 -15.86 15.00 4.24
N ALA A 462 -15.38 13.75 4.22
CA ALA A 462 -14.29 13.31 5.04
C ALA A 462 -12.96 13.87 4.51
N ARG A 463 -12.24 14.63 5.35
CA ARG A 463 -10.94 15.23 5.00
C ARG A 463 -9.74 14.48 5.57
N SER A 464 -9.96 13.58 6.50
CA SER A 464 -8.93 12.86 7.23
C SER A 464 -9.38 11.45 7.58
N PHE A 465 -8.43 10.59 7.86
CA PHE A 465 -8.65 9.20 8.26
C PHE A 465 -7.70 8.85 9.43
N PRO A 466 -8.08 7.94 10.34
CA PRO A 466 -7.20 7.54 11.43
C PRO A 466 -6.11 6.59 10.94
N VAL A 467 -4.87 6.82 11.35
CA VAL A 467 -3.78 5.87 11.22
C VAL A 467 -3.83 4.90 12.41
N ARG A 468 -3.89 3.62 12.13
CA ARG A 468 -3.85 2.57 13.14
C ARG A 468 -2.62 1.70 12.91
N SER A 469 -1.90 1.43 13.99
CA SER A 469 -0.77 0.52 13.92
C SER A 469 -1.23 -0.92 13.66
N ILE A 470 -0.43 -1.61 12.85
CA ILE A 470 -0.54 -3.05 12.61
C ILE A 470 0.68 -3.82 13.11
N PHE A 471 1.56 -3.13 13.82
CA PHE A 471 2.84 -3.64 14.30
C PHE A 471 2.68 -4.91 15.14
N LYS A 472 3.49 -5.92 14.82
CA LYS A 472 3.60 -7.17 15.56
C LYS A 472 5.05 -7.63 15.55
N PRO A 473 5.59 -8.11 16.68
CA PRO A 473 6.91 -8.72 16.71
C PRO A 473 6.98 -9.94 15.78
N THR A 474 8.02 -9.99 14.93
CA THR A 474 8.31 -11.10 14.02
C THR A 474 9.51 -11.91 14.50
N PRO A 475 9.71 -13.16 14.01
CA PRO A 475 10.90 -13.96 14.32
C PRO A 475 12.22 -13.26 13.97
N ASN A 476 12.31 -12.67 12.77
CA ASN A 476 13.49 -11.92 12.35
C ASN A 476 13.76 -10.71 13.26
N MET A 477 12.73 -9.93 13.59
CA MET A 477 12.86 -8.81 14.53
C MET A 477 13.38 -9.28 15.90
N ALA A 478 12.83 -10.37 16.44
CA ALA A 478 13.21 -10.87 17.77
C ALA A 478 14.68 -11.25 17.83
N VAL A 479 15.20 -11.98 16.83
CA VAL A 479 16.63 -12.34 16.80
C VAL A 479 17.53 -11.12 16.61
N ASN A 480 17.14 -10.16 15.76
CA ASN A 480 17.89 -8.91 15.56
C ASN A 480 17.95 -8.06 16.84
N LEU A 481 16.87 -7.97 17.59
CA LEU A 481 16.84 -7.23 18.87
C LEU A 481 17.73 -7.93 19.93
N LEU A 482 17.58 -9.25 20.07
CA LEU A 482 18.35 -10.00 21.07
C LEU A 482 19.86 -10.10 20.76
N GLN A 483 20.27 -9.89 19.52
CA GLN A 483 21.71 -9.74 19.18
C GLN A 483 22.31 -8.45 19.75
N ARG A 484 21.50 -7.40 19.98
CA ARG A 484 21.95 -6.05 20.29
C ARG A 484 21.72 -5.66 21.72
N MET A 485 20.67 -6.18 22.34
CA MET A 485 20.25 -5.74 23.65
C MET A 485 19.65 -6.90 24.47
N PRO A 486 19.74 -6.82 25.81
CA PRO A 486 19.07 -7.78 26.69
C PRO A 486 17.56 -7.81 26.44
N ARG A 487 16.95 -8.98 26.63
CA ARG A 487 15.50 -9.19 26.46
C ARG A 487 14.63 -8.17 27.17
N SER A 488 15.00 -7.76 28.40
CA SER A 488 14.27 -6.73 29.13
C SER A 488 14.21 -5.41 28.37
N LEU A 489 15.35 -4.96 27.84
CA LEU A 489 15.43 -3.71 27.07
C LEU A 489 14.70 -3.83 25.74
N ALA A 490 14.77 -4.98 25.07
CA ALA A 490 14.00 -5.24 23.85
C ALA A 490 12.49 -5.15 24.10
N ARG A 491 12.00 -5.73 25.21
CA ARG A 491 10.61 -5.60 25.64
C ARG A 491 10.22 -4.14 25.91
N ASP A 492 11.01 -3.43 26.68
CA ASP A 492 10.76 -2.03 27.00
C ASP A 492 10.69 -1.17 25.73
N THR A 493 11.58 -1.44 24.76
CA THR A 493 11.56 -0.76 23.46
C THR A 493 10.29 -1.06 22.67
N LEU A 494 9.85 -2.32 22.64
CA LEU A 494 8.63 -2.72 21.94
C LEU A 494 7.35 -2.21 22.60
N GLU A 495 7.37 -1.99 23.92
CA GLU A 495 6.28 -1.32 24.64
C GLU A 495 6.15 0.17 24.28
N LEU A 496 7.19 0.77 23.70
CA LEU A 496 7.13 2.12 23.14
C LEU A 496 6.53 2.16 21.72
N SER A 497 6.16 1.03 21.12
CA SER A 497 5.55 1.00 19.78
C SER A 497 4.23 1.77 19.73
N PHE A 498 3.87 2.29 18.55
CA PHE A 498 2.58 2.95 18.35
C PHE A 498 1.40 2.00 18.58
N ALA A 499 1.59 0.72 18.22
CA ALA A 499 0.61 -0.32 18.53
C ALA A 499 0.30 -0.41 20.03
N GLN A 500 1.34 -0.40 20.89
CA GLN A 500 1.14 -0.44 22.34
C GLN A 500 0.59 0.89 22.86
N PHE A 501 1.08 2.03 22.36
CA PHE A 501 0.58 3.35 22.70
C PHE A 501 -0.94 3.48 22.45
N GLN A 502 -1.39 3.02 21.26
CA GLN A 502 -2.82 2.99 20.94
C GLN A 502 -3.60 1.99 21.82
N ALA A 503 -3.02 0.82 22.09
CA ALA A 503 -3.65 -0.18 22.95
C ALA A 503 -3.83 0.34 24.39
N ASP A 504 -2.85 1.04 24.93
CA ASP A 504 -2.90 1.61 26.27
C ASP A 504 -3.93 2.75 26.38
N ARG A 505 -4.04 3.58 25.36
CA ARG A 505 -5.08 4.62 25.30
C ARG A 505 -6.48 4.01 25.27
N ASP A 506 -6.71 3.00 24.43
CA ASP A 506 -7.96 2.25 24.40
C ASP A 506 -8.27 1.60 25.76
N VAL A 507 -7.24 1.09 26.45
CA VAL A 507 -7.35 0.52 27.79
C VAL A 507 -7.82 1.54 28.81
N VAL A 508 -7.27 2.75 28.80
CA VAL A 508 -7.67 3.84 29.70
C VAL A 508 -9.12 4.26 29.44
N GLU A 509 -9.53 4.39 28.18
CA GLU A 509 -10.92 4.73 27.83
C GLU A 509 -11.87 3.62 28.28
N GLN A 510 -11.55 2.35 27.98
CA GLN A 510 -12.36 1.20 28.42
C GLN A 510 -12.41 1.06 29.96
N ALA A 511 -11.32 1.38 30.65
CA ALA A 511 -11.29 1.37 32.10
C ALA A 511 -12.21 2.45 32.70
N ARG A 512 -12.29 3.61 32.06
CA ARG A 512 -13.24 4.68 32.45
C ARG A 512 -14.69 4.25 32.22
N GLU A 513 -14.99 3.65 31.08
CA GLU A 513 -16.31 3.10 30.77
C GLU A 513 -16.71 2.02 31.77
N LEU A 514 -15.81 1.08 32.08
CA LEU A 514 -16.01 0.04 33.07
C LEU A 514 -16.32 0.60 34.46
N ARG A 515 -15.65 1.70 34.85
CA ARG A 515 -15.88 2.36 36.12
C ARG A 515 -17.29 2.98 36.17
N ALA A 516 -17.71 3.64 35.10
CA ALA A 516 -19.07 4.16 34.97
C ALA A 516 -20.14 3.06 34.97
N GLU A 517 -19.86 1.92 34.32
CA GLU A 517 -20.73 0.73 34.34
C GLU A 517 -20.82 0.11 35.75
N GLN A 518 -19.71 0.07 36.52
CA GLN A 518 -19.69 -0.39 37.90
C GLN A 518 -20.51 0.51 38.83
N GLU A 519 -20.42 1.83 38.67
CA GLU A 519 -21.25 2.79 39.40
C GLU A 519 -22.74 2.62 39.06
N SER A 520 -23.07 2.40 37.79
CA SER A 520 -24.42 2.09 37.32
C SER A 520 -24.95 0.79 37.92
N LEU A 521 -24.10 -0.25 37.97
CA LEU A 521 -24.43 -1.53 38.60
C LEU A 521 -24.77 -1.38 40.08
N ALA A 522 -23.95 -0.62 40.80
CA ALA A 522 -24.22 -0.30 42.20
C ALA A 522 -25.56 0.44 42.37
N GLY A 523 -25.94 1.28 41.40
CA GLY A 523 -27.25 1.92 41.31
C GLY A 523 -28.39 0.91 41.13
N TYR A 524 -28.24 -0.02 40.21
CA TYR A 524 -29.23 -1.06 39.95
C TYR A 524 -29.40 -2.01 41.14
N ASP A 525 -28.32 -2.40 41.84
CA ASP A 525 -28.37 -3.23 43.04
C ASP A 525 -29.08 -2.49 44.20
N ARG A 526 -28.87 -1.19 44.37
CA ARG A 526 -29.60 -0.35 45.36
C ARG A 526 -31.10 -0.29 45.00
N ALA A 527 -31.43 -0.08 43.72
CA ALA A 527 -32.81 -0.03 43.25
C ALA A 527 -33.53 -1.38 43.47
N ALA A 528 -32.87 -2.50 43.18
CA ALA A 528 -33.39 -3.83 43.40
C ALA A 528 -33.70 -4.12 44.86
N ARG A 529 -32.85 -3.63 45.80
CA ARG A 529 -33.08 -3.80 47.27
C ARG A 529 -34.29 -3.00 47.76
N ARG A 530 -34.62 -1.88 47.12
CA ARG A 530 -35.72 -0.98 47.49
C ARG A 530 -37.05 -1.38 46.85
N ALA A 531 -37.02 -2.05 45.71
CA ALA A 531 -38.19 -2.45 44.93
C ALA A 531 -38.80 -3.77 45.44
N LYS A 532 -40.10 -3.99 45.18
CA LYS A 532 -40.84 -5.22 45.49
C LYS A 532 -41.48 -5.82 44.24
N GLY A 533 -41.76 -7.12 44.26
CA GLY A 533 -42.51 -7.81 43.20
C GLY A 533 -41.83 -7.75 41.81
N ALA A 534 -42.57 -7.39 40.78
CA ALA A 534 -42.15 -7.39 39.39
C ALA A 534 -41.02 -6.38 39.12
N ASP A 535 -41.01 -5.23 39.81
CA ASP A 535 -39.99 -4.21 39.64
C ASP A 535 -38.63 -4.64 40.19
N ARG A 536 -38.62 -5.40 41.31
CA ARG A 536 -37.39 -5.99 41.85
C ARG A 536 -36.75 -6.93 40.83
N LYS A 537 -37.56 -7.81 40.21
CA LYS A 537 -37.08 -8.74 39.20
C LYS A 537 -36.49 -8.01 37.97
N ARG A 538 -37.12 -6.90 37.54
CA ARG A 538 -36.59 -6.05 36.44
C ARG A 538 -35.20 -5.47 36.74
N TRP A 539 -34.98 -4.97 37.96
CA TRP A 539 -33.69 -4.43 38.36
C TRP A 539 -32.64 -5.52 38.53
N GLU A 540 -32.99 -6.67 39.06
CA GLU A 540 -32.11 -7.85 39.17
C GLU A 540 -31.68 -8.35 37.79
N ASP A 541 -32.57 -8.38 36.80
CA ASP A 541 -32.26 -8.78 35.43
C ASP A 541 -31.34 -7.75 34.73
N ARG A 542 -31.56 -6.48 34.95
CA ARG A 542 -30.65 -5.42 34.46
C ARG A 542 -29.24 -5.55 35.08
N ALA A 543 -29.18 -5.73 36.39
CA ALA A 543 -27.90 -5.88 37.09
C ALA A 543 -27.15 -7.12 36.60
N ARG A 544 -27.86 -8.24 36.33
CA ARG A 544 -27.26 -9.48 35.80
C ARG A 544 -26.66 -9.27 34.41
N LYS A 545 -27.36 -8.56 33.49
CA LYS A 545 -26.86 -8.23 32.17
C LYS A 545 -25.61 -7.36 32.25
N LEU A 546 -25.65 -6.31 33.07
CA LEU A 546 -24.55 -5.38 33.22
C LEU A 546 -23.32 -6.05 33.87
N ARG A 547 -23.47 -6.96 34.83
CA ARG A 547 -22.36 -7.77 35.38
C ARG A 547 -21.64 -8.57 34.31
N LYS A 548 -22.40 -9.23 33.41
CA LYS A 548 -21.80 -9.98 32.28
C LYS A 548 -21.04 -9.05 31.31
N GLN A 549 -21.54 -7.82 31.12
CA GLN A 549 -20.88 -6.83 30.27
C GLN A 549 -19.57 -6.34 30.90
N ILE A 550 -19.60 -5.98 32.19
CA ILE A 550 -18.42 -5.57 32.96
C ILE A 550 -17.36 -6.68 32.96
N GLU A 551 -17.73 -7.95 33.19
CA GLU A 551 -16.78 -9.04 33.15
C GLU A 551 -16.13 -9.23 31.79
N ARG A 552 -16.89 -9.10 30.69
CA ARG A 552 -16.35 -9.12 29.33
C ARG A 552 -15.43 -7.92 29.05
N GLY A 553 -15.81 -6.74 29.53
CA GLY A 553 -15.01 -5.53 29.42
C GLY A 553 -13.67 -5.66 30.16
N ARG A 554 -13.70 -6.17 31.42
CA ARG A 554 -12.51 -6.42 32.23
C ARG A 554 -11.54 -7.37 31.54
N ARG A 555 -12.02 -8.49 31.00
CA ARG A 555 -11.17 -9.44 30.26
C ARG A 555 -10.55 -8.82 29.00
N ARG A 556 -11.26 -7.89 28.32
CA ARG A 556 -10.71 -7.15 27.16
C ARG A 556 -9.60 -6.19 27.56
N VAL A 557 -9.78 -5.45 28.66
CA VAL A 557 -8.75 -4.58 29.22
C VAL A 557 -7.50 -5.36 29.61
N GLU A 558 -7.66 -6.45 30.36
CA GLU A 558 -6.56 -7.34 30.77
C GLU A 558 -5.84 -7.99 29.56
N ALA A 559 -6.55 -8.27 28.48
CA ALA A 559 -5.98 -8.87 27.26
C ALA A 559 -5.16 -7.85 26.42
N ARG A 560 -5.48 -6.55 26.46
CA ARG A 560 -4.83 -5.51 25.65
C ARG A 560 -3.61 -4.90 26.31
N SER A 561 -3.57 -4.79 27.63
CA SER A 561 -2.45 -4.23 28.37
C SER A 561 -1.19 -5.10 28.19
N GLY A 562 -0.07 -4.51 27.74
CA GLY A 562 1.21 -5.20 27.47
C GLY A 562 1.11 -6.27 26.35
N SER A 563 0.29 -6.08 25.34
CA SER A 563 0.02 -7.08 24.30
C SER A 563 1.22 -7.34 23.39
N ILE A 564 2.00 -6.31 23.08
CA ILE A 564 3.16 -6.39 22.18
C ILE A 564 4.30 -7.15 22.85
N ALA A 565 4.66 -6.80 24.09
CA ALA A 565 5.69 -7.51 24.85
C ALA A 565 5.35 -8.99 25.09
N ARG A 566 4.08 -9.32 25.36
CA ARG A 566 3.64 -10.72 25.44
C ARG A 566 3.75 -11.46 24.12
N THR A 567 3.45 -10.82 23.02
CA THR A 567 3.63 -11.42 21.68
C THR A 567 5.11 -11.64 21.40
N PHE A 568 5.98 -10.69 21.73
CA PHE A 568 7.42 -10.88 21.65
C PHE A 568 7.91 -12.06 22.49
N ASP A 569 7.45 -12.19 23.75
CA ASP A 569 7.79 -13.32 24.60
C ASP A 569 7.37 -14.68 24.00
N ARG A 570 6.22 -14.74 23.33
CA ARG A 570 5.77 -15.95 22.61
C ARG A 570 6.68 -16.25 21.41
N VAL A 571 7.05 -15.23 20.64
CA VAL A 571 8.01 -15.38 19.52
C VAL A 571 9.35 -15.90 20.05
N VAL A 572 9.89 -15.32 21.12
CA VAL A 572 11.12 -15.76 21.77
C VAL A 572 11.01 -17.22 22.25
N SER A 573 9.87 -17.59 22.82
CA SER A 573 9.64 -18.99 23.28
C SER A 573 9.59 -19.96 22.10
N ALA A 574 8.94 -19.63 20.99
CA ALA A 574 8.91 -20.44 19.78
C ALA A 574 10.32 -20.57 19.15
N LEU A 575 11.09 -19.48 19.10
CA LEU A 575 12.46 -19.48 18.62
C LEU A 575 13.40 -20.31 19.51
N GLY A 576 13.15 -20.34 20.82
CA GLY A 576 13.84 -21.22 21.76
C GLY A 576 13.54 -22.70 21.51
N GLU A 577 12.27 -23.07 21.26
CA GLU A 577 11.85 -24.43 20.90
C GLU A 577 12.52 -24.88 19.58
N LEU A 578 12.63 -23.98 18.62
CA LEU A 578 13.29 -24.22 17.33
C LEU A 578 14.82 -24.11 17.39
N ASN A 579 15.42 -23.85 18.56
CA ASN A 579 16.87 -23.67 18.75
C ASN A 579 17.50 -22.52 17.94
N TYR A 580 16.77 -21.47 17.61
CA TYR A 580 17.31 -20.20 17.13
C TYR A 580 17.84 -19.33 18.27
N LEU A 581 17.32 -19.58 19.47
CA LEU A 581 17.76 -18.97 20.72
C LEU A 581 18.12 -20.04 21.74
N HIS A 582 19.12 -19.78 22.58
CA HIS A 582 19.45 -20.53 23.76
C HIS A 582 19.33 -19.62 24.99
N GLY A 583 18.17 -19.66 25.66
CA GLY A 583 17.78 -18.59 26.56
C GLY A 583 17.54 -17.30 25.80
N ASP A 584 18.32 -16.25 26.11
CA ASP A 584 18.29 -14.97 25.40
C ASP A 584 19.45 -14.83 24.39
N GLU A 585 20.36 -15.82 24.32
CA GLU A 585 21.49 -15.82 23.39
C GLU A 585 21.07 -16.31 22.00
N VAL A 586 21.46 -15.56 20.97
CA VAL A 586 21.17 -15.89 19.57
C VAL A 586 22.18 -16.94 19.07
N THR A 587 21.66 -18.10 18.65
CA THR A 587 22.48 -19.18 18.09
C THR A 587 23.03 -18.81 16.69
N PRO A 588 24.00 -19.57 16.14
CA PRO A 588 24.43 -19.40 14.76
C PRO A 588 23.26 -19.48 13.74
N TRP A 589 22.27 -20.37 13.97
CA TRP A 589 21.05 -20.42 13.15
C TRP A 589 20.18 -19.17 13.33
N GLY A 590 20.14 -18.61 14.55
CA GLY A 590 19.47 -17.33 14.79
C GLY A 590 20.13 -16.18 14.02
N ARG A 591 21.48 -16.15 13.96
CA ARG A 591 22.22 -15.16 13.15
C ARG A 591 21.96 -15.31 11.64
N LEU A 592 21.74 -16.53 11.16
CA LEU A 592 21.32 -16.77 9.78
C LEU A 592 19.90 -16.23 9.54
N LEU A 593 18.94 -16.53 10.44
CA LEU A 593 17.57 -16.00 10.36
C LEU A 593 17.56 -14.46 10.36
N ALA A 594 18.41 -13.82 11.13
CA ALA A 594 18.51 -12.35 11.18
C ALA A 594 18.82 -11.69 9.82
N ARG A 595 19.35 -12.44 8.85
CA ARG A 595 19.70 -11.97 7.50
C ARG A 595 18.65 -12.27 6.42
N VAL A 596 17.58 -12.97 6.80
CA VAL A 596 16.46 -13.28 5.90
C VAL A 596 15.28 -12.42 6.28
N TYR A 597 14.79 -11.60 5.35
CA TYR A 597 13.71 -10.65 5.57
C TYR A 597 12.49 -11.01 4.72
N GLY A 598 11.32 -11.09 5.33
CA GLY A 598 10.09 -11.35 4.63
C GLY A 598 9.04 -12.05 5.51
N GLU A 599 7.88 -12.30 4.96
CA GLU A 599 6.77 -12.94 5.70
C GLU A 599 7.02 -14.43 5.99
N ARG A 600 7.93 -15.06 5.24
CA ARG A 600 8.31 -16.47 5.36
C ARG A 600 9.76 -16.65 5.82
N ASP A 601 10.32 -15.66 6.53
CA ASP A 601 11.72 -15.63 7.00
C ASP A 601 12.09 -16.90 7.78
N LEU A 602 11.26 -17.28 8.76
CA LEU A 602 11.46 -18.46 9.59
C LEU A 602 11.37 -19.76 8.78
N LEU A 603 10.43 -19.86 7.83
CA LEU A 603 10.31 -21.04 6.97
C LEU A 603 11.55 -21.20 6.08
N ILE A 604 12.05 -20.10 5.51
CA ILE A 604 13.27 -20.11 4.70
C ILE A 604 14.46 -20.56 5.56
N ALA A 605 14.60 -20.01 6.76
CA ALA A 605 15.66 -20.40 7.68
C ALA A 605 15.58 -21.88 8.08
N GLU A 606 14.39 -22.44 8.32
CA GLU A 606 14.19 -23.87 8.59
C GLU A 606 14.53 -24.73 7.37
N CYS A 607 14.17 -24.29 6.17
CA CYS A 607 14.57 -24.99 4.93
C CYS A 607 16.10 -25.03 4.75
N LEU A 608 16.78 -23.93 5.05
CA LEU A 608 18.25 -23.86 5.03
C LEU A 608 18.87 -24.78 6.10
N ARG A 609 18.31 -24.80 7.29
CA ARG A 609 18.78 -25.60 8.42
C ARG A 609 18.64 -27.10 8.18
N HIS A 610 17.49 -27.54 7.68
CA HIS A 610 17.15 -28.95 7.47
C HIS A 610 17.55 -29.49 6.09
N ASP A 611 18.33 -28.73 5.31
CA ASP A 611 18.75 -29.12 3.95
C ASP A 611 17.56 -29.54 3.06
N ALA A 612 16.42 -28.83 3.22
CA ALA A 612 15.21 -29.17 2.51
C ALA A 612 15.38 -29.07 0.98
N TRP A 613 16.31 -28.26 0.51
CA TRP A 613 16.56 -27.99 -0.90
C TRP A 613 17.75 -28.76 -1.48
N ARG A 614 18.20 -29.83 -0.81
CA ARG A 614 19.29 -30.68 -1.33
C ARG A 614 18.93 -31.24 -2.70
N GLY A 615 19.92 -31.18 -3.61
CA GLY A 615 19.80 -31.74 -4.96
C GLY A 615 18.98 -30.88 -5.93
N ILE A 616 18.56 -29.68 -5.54
CA ILE A 616 17.91 -28.72 -6.43
C ILE A 616 18.96 -28.10 -7.37
N ASP A 617 18.56 -27.82 -8.61
CA ASP A 617 19.35 -27.09 -9.59
C ASP A 617 19.04 -25.58 -9.58
N ALA A 618 19.82 -24.76 -10.26
CA ALA A 618 19.65 -23.31 -10.25
C ALA A 618 18.27 -22.85 -10.75
N PRO A 619 17.71 -23.36 -11.87
CA PRO A 619 16.35 -23.03 -12.29
C PRO A 619 15.26 -23.50 -11.31
N GLY A 620 15.47 -24.67 -10.69
CA GLY A 620 14.59 -25.20 -9.66
C GLY A 620 14.58 -24.30 -8.42
N LEU A 621 15.76 -23.81 -8.00
CA LEU A 621 15.87 -22.88 -6.88
C LEU A 621 15.20 -21.52 -7.18
N ALA A 622 15.32 -21.03 -8.41
CA ALA A 622 14.58 -19.84 -8.86
C ALA A 622 13.05 -20.04 -8.76
N ALA A 623 12.56 -21.20 -9.21
CA ALA A 623 11.16 -21.57 -9.10
C ALA A 623 10.70 -21.66 -7.65
N LEU A 624 11.52 -22.23 -6.77
CA LEU A 624 11.22 -22.37 -5.35
C LEU A 624 11.19 -21.01 -4.63
N CYS A 625 12.15 -20.12 -4.89
CA CYS A 625 12.15 -18.77 -4.36
C CYS A 625 10.94 -17.97 -4.89
N CYS A 626 10.53 -18.22 -6.15
CA CYS A 626 9.29 -17.67 -6.67
C CYS A 626 8.08 -18.18 -5.88
N ALA A 627 7.97 -19.46 -5.60
CA ALA A 627 6.88 -20.05 -4.83
C ALA A 627 6.81 -19.52 -3.37
N LEU A 628 7.97 -19.19 -2.78
CA LEU A 628 8.08 -18.58 -1.45
C LEU A 628 7.74 -17.08 -1.43
N SER A 629 7.80 -16.41 -2.57
CA SER A 629 7.50 -14.97 -2.68
C SER A 629 6.14 -14.69 -3.30
N TYR A 630 5.56 -15.65 -4.03
CA TYR A 630 4.33 -15.48 -4.79
C TYR A 630 3.10 -15.51 -3.91
N GLU A 631 2.21 -14.54 -4.13
CA GLU A 631 0.88 -14.46 -3.54
C GLU A 631 -0.18 -14.53 -4.66
N PRO A 632 -0.95 -15.63 -4.73
CA PRO A 632 -2.01 -15.77 -5.73
C PRO A 632 -3.16 -14.81 -5.44
N ARG A 633 -3.84 -14.37 -6.49
CA ARG A 633 -5.17 -13.77 -6.34
C ARG A 633 -6.18 -14.90 -6.12
N ARG A 634 -6.99 -14.83 -5.07
CA ARG A 634 -7.95 -15.90 -4.69
C ARG A 634 -8.92 -16.34 -5.80
N ASP A 635 -9.16 -15.51 -6.81
CA ASP A 635 -10.02 -15.85 -7.96
C ASP A 635 -9.28 -16.53 -9.13
N SER A 636 -7.98 -16.67 -9.04
CA SER A 636 -7.15 -17.33 -10.03
C SER A 636 -6.21 -18.30 -9.32
N GLU A 637 -6.74 -19.40 -8.81
CA GLU A 637 -5.93 -20.58 -8.59
C GLU A 637 -5.70 -21.20 -9.98
N PRO A 638 -4.56 -20.97 -10.63
CA PRO A 638 -4.15 -21.92 -11.62
C PRO A 638 -3.91 -23.22 -10.82
N GLU A 639 -4.62 -24.27 -11.10
CA GLU A 639 -4.15 -25.63 -10.84
C GLU A 639 -2.84 -25.81 -11.64
N GLY A 640 -1.83 -25.00 -11.28
CA GLY A 640 -0.56 -24.93 -11.95
C GLY A 640 0.12 -26.28 -11.80
N ARG A 641 0.50 -26.87 -12.90
CA ARG A 641 1.37 -28.06 -12.89
C ARG A 641 2.66 -27.66 -12.19
N TRP A 642 2.89 -28.23 -11.01
CA TRP A 642 4.19 -28.05 -10.34
C TRP A 642 5.29 -28.60 -11.25
N PRO A 643 6.42 -27.91 -11.34
CA PRO A 643 7.59 -28.48 -11.98
C PRO A 643 7.91 -29.86 -11.38
N GLY A 644 8.39 -30.76 -12.22
CA GLY A 644 8.81 -32.09 -11.78
C GLY A 644 10.24 -32.10 -11.21
N GLY A 645 10.76 -33.31 -10.94
CA GLY A 645 12.17 -33.52 -10.60
C GLY A 645 12.58 -32.94 -9.26
N SER A 646 13.75 -32.28 -9.23
CA SER A 646 14.37 -31.73 -8.01
C SER A 646 13.52 -30.65 -7.32
N PHE A 647 12.80 -29.84 -8.10
CA PHE A 647 11.87 -28.83 -7.55
C PHE A 647 10.78 -29.47 -6.69
N ARG A 648 10.08 -30.49 -7.23
CA ARG A 648 8.96 -31.13 -6.52
C ARG A 648 9.38 -31.65 -5.18
N GLN A 649 10.51 -32.37 -5.12
CA GLN A 649 11.03 -32.94 -3.88
C GLN A 649 11.42 -31.84 -2.86
N ALA A 650 12.02 -30.75 -3.32
CA ALA A 650 12.38 -29.63 -2.47
C ALA A 650 11.11 -28.89 -1.95
N PHE A 651 10.12 -28.71 -2.82
CA PHE A 651 8.89 -28.02 -2.44
C PHE A 651 8.02 -28.86 -1.47
N GLU A 652 7.93 -30.18 -1.67
CA GLU A 652 7.25 -31.08 -0.73
C GLU A 652 7.91 -31.01 0.67
N ARG A 653 9.25 -31.08 0.76
CA ARG A 653 9.96 -30.91 2.04
C ARG A 653 9.78 -29.51 2.66
N THR A 654 9.60 -28.48 1.81
CA THR A 654 9.30 -27.14 2.28
C THR A 654 7.89 -27.06 2.89
N LEU A 655 6.91 -27.76 2.31
CA LEU A 655 5.55 -27.84 2.84
C LEU A 655 5.50 -28.64 4.16
N ASP A 656 6.25 -29.73 4.28
CA ASP A 656 6.35 -30.49 5.55
C ASP A 656 6.89 -29.59 6.70
N LEU A 657 7.88 -28.76 6.40
CA LEU A 657 8.41 -27.78 7.37
C LEU A 657 7.39 -26.67 7.67
N TRP A 658 6.66 -26.21 6.66
CA TRP A 658 5.60 -25.23 6.85
C TRP A 658 4.50 -25.75 7.80
N GLU A 659 4.03 -26.99 7.63
CA GLU A 659 3.05 -27.63 8.53
C GLU A 659 3.59 -27.68 9.97
N SER A 660 4.85 -28.08 10.14
CA SER A 660 5.49 -28.12 11.46
C SER A 660 5.57 -26.73 12.12
N LEU A 661 5.86 -25.68 11.34
CA LEU A 661 5.90 -24.30 11.83
C LEU A 661 4.50 -23.77 12.17
N ASP A 662 3.49 -24.15 11.41
CA ASP A 662 2.11 -23.75 11.67
C ASP A 662 1.62 -24.35 13.01
N GLU A 663 1.90 -25.63 13.28
CA GLU A 663 1.63 -26.27 14.57
C GLU A 663 2.36 -25.59 15.74
N ILE A 664 3.61 -25.17 15.55
CA ILE A 664 4.37 -24.39 16.56
C ILE A 664 3.71 -23.04 16.78
N GLY A 665 3.32 -22.37 15.69
CA GLY A 665 2.60 -21.09 15.73
C GLY A 665 1.31 -21.19 16.55
N GLU A 666 0.50 -22.23 16.36
CA GLU A 666 -0.72 -22.46 17.13
C GLU A 666 -0.42 -22.70 18.62
N ARG A 667 0.57 -23.56 18.95
CA ARG A 667 0.98 -23.82 20.34
C ARG A 667 1.41 -22.56 21.09
N HIS A 668 2.16 -21.70 20.43
CA HIS A 668 2.60 -20.42 21.00
C HIS A 668 1.60 -19.27 20.83
N ARG A 669 0.42 -19.53 20.23
CA ARG A 669 -0.62 -18.52 19.92
C ARG A 669 -0.06 -17.35 19.10
N LEU A 670 0.80 -17.66 18.16
CA LEU A 670 1.28 -16.78 17.09
C LEU A 670 0.35 -16.94 15.88
N GLY A 671 0.30 -15.99 15.00
CA GLY A 671 -0.38 -16.18 13.71
C GLY A 671 0.34 -17.26 12.89
N GLY A 672 -0.39 -17.99 12.05
CA GLY A 672 0.21 -18.97 11.12
C GLY A 672 1.11 -18.28 10.09
N VAL A 673 2.07 -19.04 9.57
CA VAL A 673 2.88 -18.63 8.41
C VAL A 673 2.06 -18.89 7.15
N GLU A 674 1.97 -17.94 6.23
CA GLU A 674 1.28 -18.16 4.96
C GLU A 674 1.93 -19.28 4.16
N MET A 675 1.09 -20.22 3.66
CA MET A 675 1.55 -21.35 2.87
C MET A 675 2.25 -20.87 1.56
N PRO A 676 3.39 -21.44 1.18
CA PRO A 676 4.03 -21.17 -0.12
C PRO A 676 3.14 -21.59 -1.30
N HIS A 677 3.18 -20.84 -2.39
CA HIS A 677 2.30 -21.08 -3.53
C HIS A 677 3.05 -21.26 -4.86
N ALA A 678 2.99 -22.46 -5.44
CA ALA A 678 3.76 -22.83 -6.62
C ALA A 678 3.14 -22.40 -7.99
N GLY A 679 2.12 -21.54 -8.00
CA GLY A 679 1.39 -21.18 -9.23
C GLY A 679 2.23 -20.59 -10.35
N LEU A 680 3.35 -19.94 -10.06
CA LEU A 680 4.29 -19.39 -11.04
C LEU A 680 5.59 -20.19 -11.16
N ALA A 681 5.75 -21.28 -10.40
CA ALA A 681 7.01 -22.00 -10.33
C ALA A 681 7.45 -22.58 -11.69
N SER A 682 6.53 -23.14 -12.48
CA SER A 682 6.81 -23.68 -13.81
C SER A 682 7.30 -22.59 -14.79
N ALA A 683 6.63 -21.46 -14.82
CA ALA A 683 7.01 -20.33 -15.67
C ALA A 683 8.37 -19.74 -15.25
N MET A 684 8.63 -19.60 -13.93
CA MET A 684 9.90 -19.08 -13.43
C MET A 684 11.05 -20.04 -13.69
N GLN A 685 10.85 -21.36 -13.52
CA GLN A 685 11.84 -22.36 -13.88
C GLN A 685 12.18 -22.31 -15.38
N GLY A 686 11.15 -22.27 -16.23
CA GLY A 686 11.31 -22.17 -17.67
C GLY A 686 12.04 -20.89 -18.09
N TRP A 687 11.70 -19.77 -17.48
CA TRP A 687 12.39 -18.50 -17.68
C TRP A 687 13.87 -18.59 -17.31
N ALA A 688 14.19 -19.11 -16.12
CA ALA A 688 15.57 -19.30 -15.68
C ALA A 688 16.36 -20.29 -16.56
N HIS A 689 15.66 -21.24 -17.22
CA HIS A 689 16.21 -22.15 -18.22
C HIS A 689 16.41 -21.54 -19.61
N GLY A 690 15.90 -20.31 -19.85
CA GLY A 690 16.06 -19.65 -21.15
C GLY A 690 14.83 -19.67 -22.06
N TRP A 691 13.62 -19.92 -21.54
CA TRP A 691 12.40 -19.77 -22.35
C TRP A 691 12.23 -18.34 -22.84
N THR A 692 11.57 -18.20 -24.00
CA THR A 692 11.17 -16.87 -24.50
C THR A 692 10.12 -16.25 -23.59
N LEU A 693 9.98 -14.93 -23.68
CA LEU A 693 8.96 -14.20 -22.93
C LEU A 693 7.55 -14.71 -23.27
N THR A 694 7.26 -14.92 -24.56
CA THR A 694 5.98 -15.47 -25.04
C THR A 694 5.60 -16.74 -24.32
N ARG A 695 6.47 -17.75 -24.36
CA ARG A 695 6.23 -19.04 -23.73
C ARG A 695 6.06 -18.93 -22.22
N THR A 696 6.86 -18.06 -21.59
CA THR A 696 6.80 -17.85 -20.14
C THR A 696 5.47 -17.23 -19.71
N LEU A 697 4.96 -16.24 -20.46
CA LEU A 697 3.70 -15.60 -20.15
C LEU A 697 2.48 -16.49 -20.45
N GLU A 698 2.56 -17.32 -21.49
CA GLU A 698 1.53 -18.32 -21.77
C GLU A 698 1.43 -19.36 -20.65
N GLU A 699 2.56 -19.83 -20.12
CA GLU A 699 2.59 -20.77 -18.99
C GLU A 699 2.13 -20.11 -17.68
N ALA A 700 2.51 -18.84 -17.46
CA ALA A 700 2.20 -18.10 -16.25
C ALA A 700 0.75 -17.59 -16.20
N GLU A 701 0.07 -17.46 -17.32
CA GLU A 701 -1.26 -16.85 -17.47
C GLU A 701 -1.39 -15.45 -16.85
N ILE A 702 -0.28 -14.70 -16.78
CA ILE A 702 -0.21 -13.34 -16.21
C ILE A 702 0.39 -12.35 -17.22
N GLY A 703 0.15 -11.05 -16.97
CA GLY A 703 0.76 -9.99 -17.77
C GLY A 703 2.27 -9.85 -17.53
N ALA A 704 3.00 -9.35 -18.54
CA ALA A 704 4.46 -9.19 -18.49
C ALA A 704 4.94 -8.36 -17.30
N GLY A 705 4.26 -7.26 -16.95
CA GLY A 705 4.64 -6.44 -15.81
C GLY A 705 4.44 -7.14 -14.45
N ASP A 706 3.46 -8.04 -14.36
CA ASP A 706 3.30 -8.89 -13.17
C ASP A 706 4.42 -9.92 -13.08
N PHE A 707 4.75 -10.56 -14.21
CA PHE A 707 5.87 -11.51 -14.28
C PHE A 707 7.19 -10.83 -13.87
N VAL A 708 7.51 -9.68 -14.45
CA VAL A 708 8.72 -8.91 -14.09
C VAL A 708 8.73 -8.55 -12.61
N ARG A 709 7.59 -8.18 -12.03
CA ARG A 709 7.49 -7.91 -10.58
C ARG A 709 7.86 -9.13 -9.75
N TRP A 710 7.30 -10.30 -10.06
CA TRP A 710 7.60 -11.53 -9.32
C TRP A 710 9.03 -12.02 -9.57
N ALA A 711 9.56 -11.85 -10.79
CA ALA A 711 10.96 -12.13 -11.08
C ALA A 711 11.91 -11.26 -10.23
N LYS A 712 11.61 -9.97 -10.05
CA LYS A 712 12.39 -9.08 -9.18
C LYS A 712 12.33 -9.49 -7.71
N GLN A 713 11.16 -9.90 -7.20
CA GLN A 713 11.05 -10.42 -5.84
C GLN A 713 11.81 -11.75 -5.66
N THR A 714 11.77 -12.61 -6.68
CA THR A 714 12.59 -13.84 -6.70
C THR A 714 14.09 -13.52 -6.66
N ILE A 715 14.55 -12.52 -7.42
CA ILE A 715 15.94 -12.05 -7.40
C ILE A 715 16.33 -11.54 -6.02
N ASP A 716 15.48 -10.75 -5.39
CA ASP A 716 15.71 -10.19 -4.05
C ASP A 716 15.85 -11.30 -3.00
N LEU A 717 14.96 -12.31 -3.02
CA LEU A 717 15.06 -13.45 -2.12
C LEU A 717 16.31 -14.31 -2.38
N LEU A 718 16.66 -14.53 -3.65
CA LEU A 718 17.89 -15.25 -4.00
C LEU A 718 19.15 -14.53 -3.50
N ASP A 719 19.18 -13.19 -3.53
CA ASP A 719 20.24 -12.39 -2.96
C ASP A 719 20.33 -12.52 -1.44
N GLN A 720 19.19 -12.45 -0.76
CA GLN A 720 19.14 -12.64 0.70
C GLN A 720 19.66 -14.02 1.10
N ILE A 721 19.24 -15.08 0.40
CA ILE A 721 19.72 -16.45 0.62
C ILE A 721 21.24 -16.54 0.37
N ALA A 722 21.74 -15.96 -0.73
CA ALA A 722 23.15 -15.97 -1.04
C ALA A 722 23.97 -15.28 0.05
N GLN A 723 23.53 -14.11 0.53
CA GLN A 723 24.18 -13.37 1.62
C GLN A 723 24.10 -14.10 2.96
N ALA A 724 22.94 -14.66 3.30
CA ALA A 724 22.77 -15.43 4.52
C ALA A 724 23.68 -16.66 4.55
N CYS A 725 23.81 -17.36 3.41
CA CYS A 725 24.69 -18.51 3.27
C CYS A 725 26.19 -18.14 3.32
N GLU A 726 26.59 -16.99 2.76
CA GLU A 726 27.97 -16.52 2.74
C GLU A 726 28.48 -16.15 4.15
N HIS A 727 27.59 -15.67 5.01
CA HIS A 727 27.92 -15.27 6.38
C HIS A 727 27.49 -16.32 7.42
N ALA A 728 27.17 -17.54 6.99
CA ALA A 728 26.76 -18.59 7.90
C ALA A 728 27.97 -19.10 8.71
N GLU A 729 27.79 -19.28 10.01
CA GLU A 729 28.79 -19.80 10.94
C GLU A 729 28.59 -21.30 11.23
N VAL A 730 27.73 -21.95 10.48
CA VAL A 730 27.38 -23.38 10.59
C VAL A 730 27.20 -23.96 9.21
N ASP A 731 27.56 -25.26 9.07
CA ASP A 731 27.46 -25.98 7.80
C ASP A 731 28.04 -25.21 6.60
N GLU A 732 29.19 -24.53 6.83
CA GLU A 732 29.76 -23.54 5.90
C GLU A 732 29.92 -24.10 4.49
N ASP A 733 30.44 -25.33 4.32
CA ASP A 733 30.66 -25.94 3.00
C ASP A 733 29.35 -26.19 2.25
N ARG A 734 28.30 -26.60 2.94
CA ARG A 734 27.00 -26.87 2.36
C ARG A 734 26.30 -25.58 1.99
N LEU A 735 26.27 -24.63 2.91
CA LEU A 735 25.62 -23.32 2.72
C LEU A 735 26.38 -22.49 1.67
N ALA A 736 27.71 -22.53 1.61
CA ALA A 736 28.46 -21.88 0.54
C ALA A 736 28.12 -22.40 -0.85
N LYS A 737 27.92 -23.74 -1.00
CA LYS A 737 27.42 -24.32 -2.27
C LYS A 737 26.02 -23.83 -2.62
N LEU A 738 25.11 -23.77 -1.65
CA LEU A 738 23.76 -23.27 -1.87
C LEU A 738 23.76 -21.76 -2.20
N GLY A 739 24.60 -20.96 -1.54
CA GLY A 739 24.80 -19.55 -1.85
C GLY A 739 25.33 -19.32 -3.27
N ALA A 740 26.28 -20.17 -3.72
CA ALA A 740 26.76 -20.16 -5.11
C ALA A 740 25.63 -20.49 -6.10
N LEU A 741 24.81 -21.50 -5.77
CA LEU A 741 23.65 -21.89 -6.57
C LEU A 741 22.59 -20.77 -6.63
N ALA A 742 22.35 -20.06 -5.52
CA ALA A 742 21.44 -18.92 -5.48
C ALA A 742 21.93 -17.77 -6.39
N ARG A 743 23.23 -17.49 -6.40
CA ARG A 743 23.84 -16.53 -7.34
C ARG A 743 23.71 -16.96 -8.80
N GLU A 744 23.83 -18.25 -9.09
CA GLU A 744 23.59 -18.80 -10.43
C GLU A 744 22.12 -18.67 -10.83
N ALA A 745 21.18 -19.06 -9.96
CA ALA A 745 19.75 -18.92 -10.16
C ALA A 745 19.35 -17.46 -10.44
N LYS A 746 19.90 -16.52 -9.66
CA LYS A 746 19.72 -15.08 -9.88
C LYS A 746 20.12 -14.65 -11.29
N ARG A 747 21.28 -15.09 -11.78
CA ARG A 747 21.74 -14.77 -13.16
C ARG A 747 20.76 -15.32 -14.20
N GLY A 748 20.22 -16.53 -13.98
CA GLY A 748 19.20 -17.13 -14.85
C GLY A 748 17.91 -16.33 -14.91
N VAL A 749 17.48 -15.76 -13.78
CA VAL A 749 16.27 -14.93 -13.70
C VAL A 749 16.51 -13.52 -14.26
N ARG A 750 17.68 -12.92 -13.97
CA ARG A 750 18.07 -11.55 -14.37
C ARG A 750 18.55 -11.53 -15.82
N ARG A 751 17.65 -11.62 -16.78
CA ARG A 751 17.93 -11.55 -18.21
C ARG A 751 16.77 -10.90 -18.98
N GLY A 752 17.03 -10.53 -20.23
CA GLY A 752 16.03 -9.97 -21.13
C GLY A 752 15.24 -8.82 -20.49
N ILE A 753 13.92 -8.88 -20.58
CA ILE A 753 13.01 -7.84 -20.07
C ILE A 753 13.13 -7.58 -18.56
N VAL A 754 13.55 -8.57 -17.77
CA VAL A 754 13.75 -8.40 -16.33
C VAL A 754 14.97 -7.53 -16.07
N GLU A 755 16.04 -7.70 -16.84
CA GLU A 755 17.27 -6.91 -16.73
C GLU A 755 17.07 -5.49 -17.23
N THR A 756 16.49 -5.30 -18.44
CA THR A 756 16.22 -3.97 -19.00
C THR A 756 15.27 -3.16 -18.14
N SER A 757 14.29 -3.81 -17.48
CA SER A 757 13.39 -3.15 -16.54
C SER A 757 14.05 -2.76 -15.20
N SER A 758 15.27 -3.22 -14.90
CA SER A 758 16.02 -2.87 -13.69
C SER A 758 16.94 -1.69 -13.93
N ALA A 759 17.30 -1.42 -15.19
CA ALA A 759 18.14 -0.28 -15.59
C ALA A 759 17.34 1.02 -15.80
N ALA A 760 16.01 0.95 -15.88
CA ALA A 760 15.09 2.08 -16.05
C ALA A 760 14.49 2.52 -14.69
#